data_f6a32e3a8ecf5dbfbc3053625bfb238e
#
_entry.id   f6a32e3a8ecf5dbfbc3053625bfb238e
#
_cell.length_a   1.000
_cell.length_b   1.000
_cell.length_c   1.000
_cell.angle_alpha   90.00
_cell.angle_beta   90.00
_cell.angle_gamma   90.00
#
_symmetry.space_group_name_H-M   'P 1'
#
loop_
_entity.id
_entity.type
_entity.pdbx_description
1 polymer ?
#
loop_
_entity_poly.entity_id
_entity_poly.type
_entity_poly.pdbx_seq_one_letter_code
_entity_poly.pdbx_strand_id
1 'polypeptide(L)'
;MSSTPEQAKNKGLTFRKFKDGDNKVHWNEWIFDADHSHKCPEYMLSSPPCQASCPAGEDIRGYLNIVRGIEKPPVGMTWQEYAFRRISEANPFPSVMGRVCPAPCESGCNRNQVEDHVGINSVEHFVGDWAIQNNMKYTSTAQPTGKKVAIIGGGPAGLAAAYQLALKGHACTIFDEHELLGGMMRYGIPGFRTPREVLDGEIQRILDLGVQTRMKTRVGSDVSFDELEKNYDAIFMSMGAQSGRPLPVSGAEAPNCVTAMAFLRAFNDGRLKHVGKKVVVIGGGDTSIDVATVARRLGNITNINPDKARPEHVIAGQVAHDVADISARQGAEVVLVSRATMDKMNANKHEIEHALQEGIEIIGGVTPVAVVLGPDGRATALRVAEFEVVKGETVLKPGTERELPADLVVSAIGQAVDFTGLEPFDNNKGLIKPDSNYRFPGKPHIFVGGDVIRPHLLTTAIGHASIAADGIDAFLRGHTELDKRPKVDAHRFDMLRKLVESGHPLEEYNHKQSWGTSSAKYAVHNFEDRSSKYVIPANELFLGHFPYVDRNVREMTSLNAEQALGNFEERLQLLSEKQVVDEAKRCMSCGLCFECDNCVVYCPQTAVFRVKKSDVTTGRYVDTDYTKCIGCHICADVCPTGYIQMGMGE
;
A
#
# COMPACT_ATOMS: atom_id res chain seq x y z
N MET A 1 35.84 14.83 10.62
CA MET A 1 35.16 13.91 11.58
C MET A 1 33.70 13.89 11.19
N SER A 2 33.20 12.75 10.75
CA SER A 2 31.77 12.60 10.47
C SER A 2 31.02 12.62 11.78
N SER A 3 30.08 13.57 11.94
CA SER A 3 29.19 13.56 13.11
C SER A 3 28.24 12.37 13.01
N THR A 4 27.98 11.71 14.12
CA THR A 4 26.93 10.69 14.20
C THR A 4 25.56 11.35 14.04
N PRO A 5 24.50 10.60 13.65
CA PRO A 5 23.13 11.14 13.57
C PRO A 5 22.72 11.89 14.84
N GLU A 6 23.10 11.38 15.99
CA GLU A 6 22.80 11.96 17.28
C GLU A 6 23.56 13.29 17.54
N GLN A 7 24.81 13.36 17.10
CA GLN A 7 25.59 14.61 17.17
C GLN A 7 25.08 15.67 16.19
N ALA A 8 24.62 15.26 15.01
CA ALA A 8 24.00 16.15 14.04
C ALA A 8 22.66 16.69 14.55
N LYS A 9 21.84 15.85 15.18
CA LYS A 9 20.57 16.21 15.82
C LYS A 9 20.78 17.29 16.88
N ASN A 10 21.74 17.12 17.77
CA ASN A 10 22.03 18.03 18.85
C ASN A 10 22.62 19.38 18.37
N LYS A 11 23.18 19.43 17.18
CA LYS A 11 23.80 20.63 16.59
C LYS A 11 22.97 21.27 15.48
N GLY A 12 21.80 20.71 15.14
CA GLY A 12 20.98 21.16 14.00
C GLY A 12 21.67 20.98 12.64
N LEU A 13 22.65 20.09 12.54
CA LEU A 13 23.42 19.86 11.33
C LEU A 13 22.69 18.88 10.40
N THR A 14 22.85 19.09 9.10
CA THR A 14 22.45 18.12 8.08
C THR A 14 23.32 16.88 8.16
N PHE A 15 22.71 15.69 8.10
CA PHE A 15 23.39 14.42 8.21
C PHE A 15 23.02 13.51 7.03
N ARG A 16 24.02 12.83 6.45
CA ARG A 16 23.84 11.79 5.44
C ARG A 16 24.16 10.43 6.01
N LYS A 17 23.29 9.45 5.78
CA LYS A 17 23.60 8.04 6.07
C LYS A 17 24.47 7.49 4.94
N PHE A 18 25.75 7.24 5.21
CA PHE A 18 26.66 6.53 4.31
C PHE A 18 26.86 5.10 4.81
N LYS A 19 27.00 4.18 3.86
CA LYS A 19 27.49 2.83 4.15
C LYS A 19 29.00 2.86 4.20
N ASP A 20 29.60 1.99 5.01
CA ASP A 20 31.05 1.80 5.03
C ASP A 20 31.57 1.46 3.63
N GLY A 21 32.58 2.20 3.18
CA GLY A 21 33.14 2.08 1.82
C GLY A 21 32.52 3.01 0.78
N ASP A 22 31.49 3.80 1.10
CA ASP A 22 30.95 4.82 0.21
C ASP A 22 31.90 6.03 0.12
N ASN A 23 32.86 5.99 -0.79
CA ASN A 23 33.71 7.13 -1.15
C ASN A 23 32.96 8.06 -2.12
N LYS A 24 32.01 8.82 -1.60
CA LYS A 24 31.34 9.86 -2.42
C LYS A 24 32.13 11.16 -2.29
N VAL A 25 32.45 11.74 -3.43
CA VAL A 25 33.01 13.10 -3.51
C VAL A 25 32.05 14.05 -2.79
N HIS A 26 32.57 14.91 -1.96
CA HIS A 26 31.74 15.90 -1.26
C HIS A 26 31.10 16.84 -2.30
N TRP A 27 29.80 17.11 -2.14
CA TRP A 27 29.04 17.98 -3.04
C TRP A 27 29.67 19.37 -3.21
N ASN A 28 30.33 19.93 -2.16
CA ASN A 28 31.02 21.19 -2.21
C ASN A 28 32.24 21.17 -3.14
N GLU A 29 32.88 20.03 -3.34
CA GLU A 29 33.97 19.91 -4.31
C GLU A 29 33.43 20.05 -5.74
N TRP A 30 32.25 19.53 -6.03
CA TRP A 30 31.62 19.64 -7.35
C TRP A 30 31.13 21.06 -7.66
N ILE A 31 30.52 21.75 -6.67
CA ILE A 31 30.03 23.11 -6.85
C ILE A 31 31.18 24.09 -7.14
N PHE A 32 32.30 23.93 -6.46
CA PHE A 32 33.43 24.81 -6.62
C PHE A 32 34.36 24.43 -7.77
N ASP A 33 34.12 23.30 -8.40
CA ASP A 33 34.84 22.85 -9.61
C ASP A 33 34.05 23.21 -10.87
N ALA A 34 33.39 24.36 -10.85
CA ALA A 34 32.57 24.85 -11.95
C ALA A 34 33.39 25.13 -13.19
N ASP A 35 32.92 24.62 -14.30
CA ASP A 35 33.54 24.79 -15.62
C ASP A 35 32.59 25.49 -16.62
N HIS A 36 33.11 25.91 -17.72
CA HIS A 36 32.33 26.38 -18.86
C HIS A 36 32.00 25.22 -19.78
N SER A 37 30.75 25.13 -20.16
CA SER A 37 30.33 24.11 -21.13
C SER A 37 29.25 24.68 -22.08
N HIS A 38 28.99 23.97 -23.16
CA HIS A 38 27.89 24.23 -24.08
C HIS A 38 26.55 23.62 -23.61
N LYS A 39 26.55 22.97 -22.45
CA LYS A 39 25.32 22.49 -21.84
C LYS A 39 24.55 23.61 -21.16
N CYS A 40 23.25 23.49 -21.11
CA CYS A 40 22.37 24.44 -20.43
C CYS A 40 21.40 23.74 -19.48
N PRO A 41 20.81 24.46 -18.52
CA PRO A 41 19.81 23.89 -17.64
C PRO A 41 18.59 23.39 -18.41
N GLU A 42 18.20 22.17 -18.11
CA GLU A 42 16.94 21.56 -18.53
C GLU A 42 16.11 21.28 -17.28
N TYR A 43 14.82 21.51 -17.37
CA TYR A 43 13.90 21.36 -16.25
C TYR A 43 13.14 20.06 -16.40
N MET A 44 13.30 19.15 -15.42
CA MET A 44 12.79 17.79 -15.51
C MET A 44 11.83 17.47 -14.39
N LEU A 45 10.63 17.07 -14.75
CA LEU A 45 9.73 16.42 -13.83
C LEU A 45 10.10 14.91 -13.76
N SER A 46 10.40 14.42 -12.56
CA SER A 46 10.73 13.03 -12.32
C SER A 46 9.82 12.43 -11.23
N SER A 47 9.62 11.13 -11.24
CA SER A 47 8.90 10.44 -10.17
C SER A 47 9.75 10.35 -8.91
N PRO A 48 9.18 10.66 -7.73
CA PRO A 48 9.84 10.36 -6.47
C PRO A 48 9.77 8.85 -6.18
N PRO A 49 10.77 8.27 -5.51
CA PRO A 49 10.77 6.83 -5.20
C PRO A 49 9.59 6.37 -4.35
N CYS A 50 9.05 7.25 -3.48
CA CYS A 50 7.85 6.92 -2.70
C CYS A 50 6.64 6.61 -3.59
N GLN A 51 6.38 7.40 -4.64
CA GLN A 51 5.30 7.13 -5.60
C GLN A 51 5.58 5.86 -6.41
N ALA A 52 6.81 5.69 -6.88
CA ALA A 52 7.20 4.49 -7.62
C ALA A 52 7.12 3.20 -6.79
N SER A 53 7.20 3.31 -5.47
CA SER A 53 7.08 2.19 -4.53
C SER A 53 5.63 1.93 -4.09
N CYS A 54 4.69 2.86 -4.33
CA CYS A 54 3.29 2.68 -3.98
C CYS A 54 2.57 1.82 -5.02
N PRO A 55 2.08 0.62 -4.66
CA PRO A 55 1.39 -0.23 -5.64
C PRO A 55 0.03 0.33 -6.10
N ALA A 56 -0.60 1.19 -5.30
CA ALA A 56 -1.85 1.86 -5.67
C ALA A 56 -1.64 3.02 -6.65
N GLY A 57 -0.41 3.53 -6.78
CA GLY A 57 -0.09 4.64 -7.68
C GLY A 57 -0.50 6.01 -7.14
N GLU A 58 -0.45 6.23 -5.84
CA GLU A 58 -0.83 7.51 -5.22
C GLU A 58 0.13 8.65 -5.54
N ASP A 59 -0.40 9.87 -5.72
CA ASP A 59 0.39 11.10 -5.81
C ASP A 59 0.86 11.56 -4.43
N ILE A 60 1.78 10.78 -3.84
CA ILE A 60 2.28 11.01 -2.50
C ILE A 60 2.92 12.39 -2.36
N ARG A 61 3.78 12.77 -3.30
CA ARG A 61 4.40 14.09 -3.33
C ARG A 61 3.36 15.20 -3.43
N GLY A 62 2.31 15.00 -4.23
CA GLY A 62 1.24 15.98 -4.42
C GLY A 62 0.47 16.23 -3.13
N TYR A 63 -0.05 15.20 -2.47
CA TYR A 63 -0.80 15.44 -1.24
C TYR A 63 0.09 15.92 -0.07
N LEU A 64 1.36 15.50 0.02
CA LEU A 64 2.28 16.07 0.99
C LEU A 64 2.56 17.57 0.71
N ASN A 65 2.63 17.99 -0.56
CA ASN A 65 2.76 19.40 -0.93
C ASN A 65 1.52 20.22 -0.55
N ILE A 66 0.33 19.63 -0.65
CA ILE A 66 -0.93 20.23 -0.17
C ILE A 66 -0.89 20.40 1.35
N VAL A 67 -0.58 19.33 2.09
CA VAL A 67 -0.57 19.33 3.56
C VAL A 67 0.41 20.37 4.13
N ARG A 68 1.58 20.54 3.53
CA ARG A 68 2.58 21.52 3.97
C ARG A 68 2.41 22.92 3.37
N GLY A 69 1.38 23.14 2.53
CA GLY A 69 0.99 24.45 2.01
C GLY A 69 1.77 24.95 0.80
N ILE A 70 2.55 24.12 0.11
CA ILE A 70 3.21 24.47 -1.17
C ILE A 70 2.15 24.52 -2.27
N GLU A 71 1.35 23.47 -2.42
CA GLU A 71 0.18 23.48 -3.29
C GLU A 71 -1.04 23.93 -2.48
N LYS A 72 -1.61 25.07 -2.88
CA LYS A 72 -2.74 25.66 -2.15
C LYS A 72 -4.06 25.08 -2.64
N PRO A 73 -5.00 24.80 -1.75
CA PRO A 73 -6.33 24.37 -2.16
C PRO A 73 -7.06 25.49 -2.92
N PRO A 74 -8.03 25.14 -3.77
CA PRO A 74 -8.95 26.09 -4.37
C PRO A 74 -9.68 26.95 -3.32
N VAL A 75 -10.13 28.13 -3.73
CA VAL A 75 -10.87 29.03 -2.84
C VAL A 75 -12.12 28.33 -2.29
N GLY A 76 -12.28 28.37 -0.97
CA GLY A 76 -13.42 27.73 -0.27
C GLY A 76 -13.21 26.26 0.09
N MET A 77 -12.08 25.66 -0.24
CA MET A 77 -11.72 24.28 0.12
C MET A 77 -10.64 24.26 1.20
N THR A 78 -10.75 23.36 2.17
CA THR A 78 -9.70 23.15 3.18
C THR A 78 -8.56 22.33 2.59
N TRP A 79 -7.35 22.39 3.18
CA TRP A 79 -6.24 21.58 2.74
C TRP A 79 -6.50 20.08 2.97
N GLN A 80 -7.23 19.73 4.03
CA GLN A 80 -7.59 18.36 4.35
C GLN A 80 -8.50 17.78 3.26
N GLU A 81 -9.52 18.52 2.84
CA GLU A 81 -10.40 18.10 1.75
C GLU A 81 -9.61 17.95 0.44
N TYR A 82 -8.73 18.90 0.14
CA TYR A 82 -7.94 18.86 -1.09
C TYR A 82 -6.95 17.69 -1.09
N ALA A 83 -6.28 17.42 0.05
CA ALA A 83 -5.43 16.27 0.21
C ALA A 83 -6.21 14.95 0.10
N PHE A 84 -7.40 14.86 0.71
CA PHE A 84 -8.28 13.71 0.58
C PHE A 84 -8.65 13.44 -0.88
N ARG A 85 -9.05 14.45 -1.63
CA ARG A 85 -9.37 14.33 -3.06
C ARG A 85 -8.17 13.83 -3.87
N ARG A 86 -6.95 14.32 -3.55
CA ARG A 86 -5.71 13.88 -4.20
C ARG A 86 -5.37 12.42 -3.91
N ILE A 87 -5.46 11.97 -2.66
CA ILE A 87 -5.25 10.57 -2.28
C ILE A 87 -6.29 9.68 -2.98
N SER A 88 -7.55 10.11 -2.97
CA SER A 88 -8.66 9.34 -3.52
C SER A 88 -8.62 9.16 -5.04
N GLU A 89 -7.85 9.95 -5.79
CA GLU A 89 -7.65 9.69 -7.22
C GLU A 89 -7.14 8.26 -7.49
N ALA A 90 -6.32 7.72 -6.59
CA ALA A 90 -5.76 6.38 -6.70
C ALA A 90 -6.31 5.40 -5.65
N ASN A 91 -6.48 5.86 -4.41
CA ASN A 91 -6.83 5.03 -3.26
C ASN A 91 -8.16 5.47 -2.62
N PRO A 92 -9.25 4.70 -2.79
CA PRO A 92 -10.53 5.02 -2.18
C PRO A 92 -10.65 4.62 -0.69
N PHE A 93 -9.57 4.11 -0.08
CA PHE A 93 -9.54 3.63 1.30
C PHE A 93 -8.42 4.27 2.14
N PRO A 94 -8.27 5.61 2.18
CA PRO A 94 -7.13 6.23 2.85
C PRO A 94 -7.09 5.97 4.36
N SER A 95 -8.23 5.83 5.02
CA SER A 95 -8.30 5.54 6.45
C SER A 95 -7.91 4.10 6.77
N VAL A 96 -8.39 3.14 5.98
CA VAL A 96 -8.02 1.71 6.12
C VAL A 96 -6.56 1.51 5.75
N MET A 97 -6.09 2.04 4.60
CA MET A 97 -4.70 1.89 4.18
C MET A 97 -3.75 2.60 5.14
N GLY A 98 -4.12 3.76 5.67
CA GLY A 98 -3.38 4.45 6.71
C GLY A 98 -3.15 3.63 7.99
N ARG A 99 -3.96 2.60 8.23
CA ARG A 99 -3.83 1.69 9.37
C ARG A 99 -3.03 0.42 9.07
N VAL A 100 -3.26 -0.18 7.91
CA VAL A 100 -2.80 -1.56 7.66
C VAL A 100 -1.83 -1.70 6.49
N CYS A 101 -1.57 -0.65 5.71
CA CYS A 101 -0.56 -0.71 4.67
C CYS A 101 0.84 -0.78 5.29
N PRO A 102 1.70 -1.74 4.86
CA PRO A 102 3.08 -1.82 5.34
C PRO A 102 3.97 -0.68 4.81
N ALA A 103 3.38 0.29 4.11
CA ALA A 103 3.98 1.53 3.61
C ALA A 103 5.30 1.34 2.82
N PRO A 104 5.31 0.59 1.71
CA PRO A 104 6.50 0.45 0.87
C PRO A 104 7.02 1.79 0.34
N CYS A 105 6.16 2.80 0.26
CA CYS A 105 6.51 4.19 -0.05
C CYS A 105 7.49 4.80 0.97
N GLU A 106 7.35 4.48 2.25
CA GLU A 106 8.25 4.93 3.31
C GLU A 106 9.63 4.27 3.18
N SER A 107 9.67 2.97 2.88
CA SER A 107 10.93 2.26 2.61
C SER A 107 11.65 2.80 1.37
N GLY A 108 10.90 3.21 0.34
CA GLY A 108 11.44 3.83 -0.87
C GLY A 108 11.81 5.31 -0.73
N CYS A 109 11.49 5.96 0.38
CA CYS A 109 11.68 7.41 0.53
C CYS A 109 13.16 7.82 0.51
N ASN A 110 13.54 8.77 -0.35
CA ASN A 110 14.91 9.31 -0.40
C ASN A 110 15.35 9.98 0.91
N ARG A 111 14.41 10.38 1.76
CA ARG A 111 14.70 10.95 3.09
C ARG A 111 15.48 9.96 3.96
N ASN A 112 15.36 8.66 3.74
CA ASN A 112 16.18 7.63 4.39
C ASN A 112 17.69 7.81 4.20
N GLN A 113 18.13 8.68 3.29
CA GLN A 113 19.54 9.03 3.10
C GLN A 113 19.98 10.23 3.99
N VAL A 114 19.07 10.89 4.67
CA VAL A 114 19.33 11.98 5.61
C VAL A 114 19.10 11.52 7.04
N GLU A 115 17.87 11.10 7.35
CA GLU A 115 17.44 10.45 8.60
C GLU A 115 16.34 9.43 8.30
N ASP A 116 15.35 9.24 9.18
CA ASP A 116 14.22 8.36 8.89
C ASP A 116 13.30 8.96 7.81
N HIS A 117 12.63 8.07 7.06
CA HIS A 117 11.65 8.45 6.04
C HIS A 117 10.58 9.42 6.53
N VAL A 118 9.87 10.04 5.61
CA VAL A 118 8.64 10.80 5.92
C VAL A 118 7.55 9.82 6.32
N GLY A 119 6.83 10.10 7.40
CA GLY A 119 5.69 9.31 7.87
C GLY A 119 4.46 9.45 6.96
N ILE A 120 4.59 8.98 5.73
CA ILE A 120 3.60 9.10 4.66
C ILE A 120 2.27 8.46 5.05
N ASN A 121 2.36 7.24 5.57
CA ASN A 121 1.21 6.47 6.01
C ASN A 121 0.49 7.12 7.21
N SER A 122 1.23 7.85 8.06
CA SER A 122 0.63 8.62 9.16
C SER A 122 -0.16 9.82 8.67
N VAL A 123 0.30 10.48 7.61
CA VAL A 123 -0.42 11.59 6.97
C VAL A 123 -1.67 11.08 6.27
N GLU A 124 -1.58 9.96 5.55
CA GLU A 124 -2.71 9.30 4.90
C GLU A 124 -3.80 8.91 5.90
N HIS A 125 -3.41 8.29 7.03
CA HIS A 125 -4.30 7.93 8.12
C HIS A 125 -5.10 9.14 8.62
N PHE A 126 -4.40 10.25 8.93
CA PHE A 126 -5.05 11.47 9.39
C PHE A 126 -6.05 12.02 8.39
N VAL A 127 -5.67 12.11 7.11
CA VAL A 127 -6.55 12.65 6.06
C VAL A 127 -7.76 11.74 5.84
N GLY A 128 -7.58 10.42 5.90
CA GLY A 128 -8.66 9.44 5.79
C GLY A 128 -9.67 9.55 6.91
N ASP A 129 -9.20 9.62 8.16
CA ASP A 129 -10.07 9.76 9.34
C ASP A 129 -10.77 11.11 9.36
N TRP A 130 -10.07 12.20 9.03
CA TRP A 130 -10.67 13.51 8.86
C TRP A 130 -11.83 13.46 7.86
N ALA A 131 -11.64 12.78 6.74
CA ALA A 131 -12.67 12.65 5.71
C ALA A 131 -13.90 11.85 6.20
N ILE A 132 -13.71 10.84 7.06
CA ILE A 132 -14.81 10.11 7.70
C ILE A 132 -15.57 11.03 8.67
N GLN A 133 -14.85 11.70 9.56
CA GLN A 133 -15.41 12.60 10.56
C GLN A 133 -16.22 13.76 9.93
N ASN A 134 -15.81 14.23 8.75
CA ASN A 134 -16.47 15.31 8.02
C ASN A 134 -17.46 14.81 6.96
N ASN A 135 -17.80 13.52 6.94
CA ASN A 135 -18.76 12.91 6.01
C ASN A 135 -18.45 13.25 4.53
N MET A 136 -17.15 13.27 4.18
CA MET A 136 -16.73 13.55 2.81
C MET A 136 -17.27 12.48 1.86
N LYS A 137 -17.74 12.93 0.68
CA LYS A 137 -18.31 12.06 -0.35
C LYS A 137 -17.50 12.09 -1.62
N TYR A 138 -17.55 10.99 -2.35
CA TYR A 138 -17.08 10.95 -3.74
C TYR A 138 -18.16 11.52 -4.67
N THR A 139 -17.72 12.27 -5.65
CA THR A 139 -18.63 12.83 -6.66
C THR A 139 -18.09 12.57 -8.04
N SER A 140 -18.95 12.17 -8.97
CA SER A 140 -18.62 12.05 -10.37
C SER A 140 -19.27 13.16 -11.16
N THR A 141 -18.54 13.78 -12.08
CA THR A 141 -19.04 14.72 -13.07
C THR A 141 -19.22 14.07 -14.44
N ALA A 142 -18.87 12.78 -14.57
CA ALA A 142 -18.99 12.05 -15.82
C ALA A 142 -20.45 11.80 -16.17
N GLN A 143 -20.78 11.96 -17.45
CA GLN A 143 -22.11 11.58 -17.96
C GLN A 143 -22.23 10.06 -17.99
N PRO A 144 -23.40 9.51 -17.67
CA PRO A 144 -23.65 8.07 -17.78
C PRO A 144 -23.35 7.56 -19.18
N THR A 145 -22.54 6.51 -19.27
CA THR A 145 -22.14 5.91 -20.56
C THR A 145 -23.20 4.92 -21.09
N GLY A 146 -24.17 4.53 -20.26
CA GLY A 146 -25.11 3.46 -20.56
C GLY A 146 -24.50 2.05 -20.51
N LYS A 147 -23.20 1.93 -20.22
CA LYS A 147 -22.47 0.66 -20.14
C LYS A 147 -22.55 0.04 -18.76
N LYS A 148 -22.65 -1.28 -18.69
CA LYS A 148 -22.81 -2.07 -17.46
C LYS A 148 -21.59 -2.95 -17.24
N VAL A 149 -21.03 -2.91 -16.03
CA VAL A 149 -19.88 -3.74 -15.64
C VAL A 149 -20.27 -4.64 -14.47
N ALA A 150 -20.07 -5.95 -14.62
CA ALA A 150 -20.16 -6.90 -13.52
C ALA A 150 -18.81 -7.00 -12.83
N ILE A 151 -18.82 -6.95 -11.50
CA ILE A 151 -17.63 -7.08 -10.67
C ILE A 151 -17.82 -8.30 -9.77
N ILE A 152 -16.95 -9.29 -9.88
CA ILE A 152 -17.01 -10.53 -9.11
C ILE A 152 -16.07 -10.42 -7.92
N GLY A 153 -16.64 -10.30 -6.71
CA GLY A 153 -15.92 -10.10 -5.46
C GLY A 153 -15.89 -8.64 -5.00
N GLY A 154 -16.44 -8.37 -3.82
CA GLY A 154 -16.54 -7.06 -3.15
C GLY A 154 -15.39 -6.79 -2.17
N GLY A 155 -14.19 -7.33 -2.45
CA GLY A 155 -12.96 -7.02 -1.73
C GLY A 155 -12.31 -5.71 -2.20
N PRO A 156 -11.08 -5.40 -1.74
CA PRO A 156 -10.39 -4.14 -2.07
C PRO A 156 -10.26 -3.90 -3.57
N ALA A 157 -9.96 -4.93 -4.36
CA ALA A 157 -9.88 -4.80 -5.82
C ALA A 157 -11.23 -4.49 -6.46
N GLY A 158 -12.28 -5.23 -6.11
CA GLY A 158 -13.62 -5.04 -6.68
C GLY A 158 -14.21 -3.68 -6.33
N LEU A 159 -14.08 -3.27 -5.07
CA LEU A 159 -14.54 -1.96 -4.62
C LEU A 159 -13.77 -0.81 -5.28
N ALA A 160 -12.43 -0.93 -5.41
CA ALA A 160 -11.62 0.07 -6.11
C ALA A 160 -11.96 0.14 -7.61
N ALA A 161 -12.22 -1.00 -8.26
CA ALA A 161 -12.68 -1.02 -9.65
C ALA A 161 -14.06 -0.36 -9.80
N ALA A 162 -15.01 -0.68 -8.91
CA ALA A 162 -16.33 -0.05 -8.89
C ALA A 162 -16.24 1.47 -8.73
N TYR A 163 -15.36 1.93 -7.81
CA TYR A 163 -15.07 3.35 -7.61
C TYR A 163 -14.56 4.02 -8.89
N GLN A 164 -13.49 3.49 -9.49
CA GLN A 164 -12.88 4.08 -10.68
C GLN A 164 -13.84 4.08 -11.88
N LEU A 165 -14.60 3.01 -12.07
CA LEU A 165 -15.56 2.87 -13.18
C LEU A 165 -16.79 3.76 -12.99
N ALA A 166 -17.30 3.90 -11.76
CA ALA A 166 -18.42 4.79 -11.47
C ALA A 166 -18.01 6.26 -11.69
N LEU A 167 -16.78 6.65 -11.35
CA LEU A 167 -16.25 7.98 -11.65
C LEU A 167 -16.17 8.26 -13.18
N LYS A 168 -16.05 7.20 -14.00
CA LYS A 168 -16.03 7.28 -15.47
C LYS A 168 -17.43 7.21 -16.10
N GLY A 169 -18.49 7.08 -15.28
CA GLY A 169 -19.89 7.07 -15.68
C GLY A 169 -20.45 5.68 -16.07
N HIS A 170 -19.75 4.60 -15.73
CA HIS A 170 -20.24 3.23 -15.97
C HIS A 170 -21.11 2.75 -14.81
N ALA A 171 -22.17 1.99 -15.12
CA ALA A 171 -23.03 1.34 -14.14
C ALA A 171 -22.36 0.04 -13.65
N CYS A 172 -22.02 -0.03 -12.36
CA CYS A 172 -21.35 -1.18 -11.76
C CYS A 172 -22.28 -1.99 -10.88
N THR A 173 -22.18 -3.33 -10.96
CA THR A 173 -22.84 -4.26 -10.04
C THR A 173 -21.80 -5.20 -9.45
N ILE A 174 -21.65 -5.19 -8.12
CA ILE A 174 -20.76 -6.10 -7.40
C ILE A 174 -21.53 -7.35 -6.98
N PHE A 175 -21.00 -8.51 -7.30
CA PHE A 175 -21.47 -9.83 -6.86
C PHE A 175 -20.51 -10.34 -5.79
N ASP A 176 -21.01 -10.68 -4.60
CA ASP A 176 -20.20 -11.26 -3.53
C ASP A 176 -20.95 -12.39 -2.83
N GLU A 177 -20.25 -13.48 -2.54
CA GLU A 177 -20.83 -14.64 -1.83
C GLU A 177 -21.08 -14.37 -0.35
N HIS A 178 -20.46 -13.32 0.20
CA HIS A 178 -20.59 -12.95 1.61
C HIS A 178 -21.81 -12.05 1.85
N GLU A 179 -22.10 -11.85 3.13
CA GLU A 179 -23.18 -10.96 3.59
C GLU A 179 -22.78 -9.48 3.49
N LEU A 180 -21.51 -9.17 3.75
CA LEU A 180 -20.98 -7.80 3.79
C LEU A 180 -19.79 -7.64 2.85
N LEU A 181 -19.65 -6.45 2.28
CA LEU A 181 -18.50 -6.08 1.45
C LEU A 181 -17.24 -5.88 2.31
N GLY A 182 -16.08 -5.89 1.64
CA GLY A 182 -14.78 -5.60 2.22
C GLY A 182 -13.74 -6.71 2.04
N GLY A 183 -14.16 -7.94 1.71
CA GLY A 183 -13.24 -9.05 1.46
C GLY A 183 -12.22 -9.23 2.59
N MET A 184 -10.93 -9.28 2.25
CA MET A 184 -9.84 -9.45 3.24
C MET A 184 -9.76 -8.32 4.28
N MET A 185 -10.15 -7.09 3.94
CA MET A 185 -10.21 -5.99 4.92
C MET A 185 -11.21 -6.27 6.05
N ARG A 186 -12.28 -7.03 5.76
CA ARG A 186 -13.32 -7.38 6.73
C ARG A 186 -13.11 -8.75 7.37
N TYR A 187 -12.85 -9.77 6.54
CA TYR A 187 -12.86 -11.16 6.98
C TYR A 187 -11.48 -11.71 7.36
N GLY A 188 -10.42 -11.05 6.86
CA GLY A 188 -9.04 -11.44 7.16
C GLY A 188 -8.39 -10.59 8.25
N ILE A 189 -8.54 -9.27 8.19
CA ILE A 189 -7.89 -8.37 9.14
C ILE A 189 -8.74 -8.22 10.41
N PRO A 190 -8.16 -8.36 11.61
CA PRO A 190 -8.91 -8.19 12.86
C PRO A 190 -9.48 -6.78 13.03
N GLY A 191 -10.66 -6.67 13.65
CA GLY A 191 -11.36 -5.42 13.87
C GLY A 191 -10.57 -4.37 14.68
N PHE A 192 -9.70 -4.80 15.57
CA PHE A 192 -8.84 -3.88 16.33
C PHE A 192 -7.67 -3.29 15.55
N ARG A 193 -7.40 -3.81 14.33
CA ARG A 193 -6.47 -3.19 13.36
C ARG A 193 -7.21 -2.33 12.32
N THR A 194 -8.46 -2.69 12.02
CA THR A 194 -9.31 -1.96 11.09
C THR A 194 -10.72 -1.88 11.68
N PRO A 195 -11.07 -0.82 12.43
CA PRO A 195 -12.39 -0.63 12.99
C PRO A 195 -13.48 -0.75 11.92
N ARG A 196 -14.55 -1.46 12.25
CA ARG A 196 -15.59 -1.79 11.25
C ARG A 196 -16.35 -0.58 10.76
N GLU A 197 -16.58 0.40 11.64
CA GLU A 197 -17.19 1.68 11.31
C GLU A 197 -16.35 2.49 10.31
N VAL A 198 -15.02 2.41 10.39
CA VAL A 198 -14.09 3.03 9.43
C VAL A 198 -14.23 2.38 8.07
N LEU A 199 -14.15 1.05 8.03
CA LEU A 199 -14.29 0.28 6.79
C LEU A 199 -15.66 0.50 6.14
N ASP A 200 -16.72 0.47 6.92
CA ASP A 200 -18.08 0.67 6.44
C ASP A 200 -18.29 2.09 5.89
N GLY A 201 -17.70 3.10 6.54
CA GLY A 201 -17.72 4.47 6.07
C GLY A 201 -17.04 4.64 4.71
N GLU A 202 -15.89 4.02 4.49
CA GLU A 202 -15.19 4.07 3.20
C GLU A 202 -15.90 3.28 2.10
N ILE A 203 -16.47 2.11 2.42
CA ILE A 203 -17.29 1.33 1.49
C ILE A 203 -18.54 2.11 1.09
N GLN A 204 -19.23 2.72 2.07
CA GLN A 204 -20.47 3.46 1.80
C GLN A 204 -20.25 4.63 0.84
N ARG A 205 -19.12 5.34 0.92
CA ARG A 205 -18.77 6.39 -0.04
C ARG A 205 -18.72 5.88 -1.49
N ILE A 206 -18.24 4.65 -1.68
CA ILE A 206 -18.19 4.02 -3.01
C ILE A 206 -19.60 3.66 -3.47
N LEU A 207 -20.41 3.09 -2.58
CA LEU A 207 -21.80 2.74 -2.89
C LEU A 207 -22.65 3.97 -3.20
N ASP A 208 -22.39 5.10 -2.54
CA ASP A 208 -23.07 6.39 -2.77
C ASP A 208 -22.88 6.92 -4.21
N LEU A 209 -21.90 6.42 -4.96
CA LEU A 209 -21.74 6.69 -6.40
C LEU A 209 -22.78 5.97 -7.28
N GLY A 210 -23.71 5.21 -6.69
CA GLY A 210 -24.73 4.43 -7.41
C GLY A 210 -24.31 3.00 -7.74
N VAL A 211 -23.26 2.49 -7.13
CA VAL A 211 -22.80 1.10 -7.29
C VAL A 211 -23.84 0.15 -6.72
N GLN A 212 -24.31 -0.80 -7.50
CA GLN A 212 -25.26 -1.83 -7.10
C GLN A 212 -24.52 -3.03 -6.49
N THR A 213 -25.19 -3.78 -5.61
CA THR A 213 -24.64 -4.96 -4.97
C THR A 213 -25.61 -6.14 -5.05
N ARG A 214 -25.06 -7.34 -5.22
CA ARG A 214 -25.71 -8.64 -5.14
C ARG A 214 -24.95 -9.48 -4.15
N MET A 215 -25.34 -9.33 -2.88
CA MET A 215 -24.71 -10.06 -1.76
C MET A 215 -25.27 -11.48 -1.65
N LYS A 216 -24.55 -12.37 -0.96
CA LYS A 216 -24.89 -13.80 -0.83
C LYS A 216 -25.12 -14.46 -2.21
N THR A 217 -24.34 -14.03 -3.20
CA THR A 217 -24.47 -14.48 -4.58
C THR A 217 -23.10 -14.92 -5.11
N ARG A 218 -22.88 -16.21 -5.17
CA ARG A 218 -21.66 -16.80 -5.71
C ARG A 218 -21.77 -16.99 -7.22
N VAL A 219 -20.90 -16.32 -7.96
CA VAL A 219 -20.78 -16.52 -9.40
C VAL A 219 -20.16 -17.90 -9.67
N GLY A 220 -20.76 -18.66 -10.57
CA GLY A 220 -20.41 -20.05 -10.84
C GLY A 220 -21.34 -21.06 -10.18
N SER A 221 -22.15 -20.65 -9.16
CA SER A 221 -23.16 -21.51 -8.54
C SER A 221 -24.55 -20.87 -8.48
N ASP A 222 -24.68 -19.67 -7.88
CA ASP A 222 -25.99 -19.01 -7.75
C ASP A 222 -26.37 -18.23 -9.02
N VAL A 223 -25.36 -17.72 -9.72
CA VAL A 223 -25.47 -17.09 -11.04
C VAL A 223 -24.36 -17.63 -11.94
N SER A 224 -24.71 -18.03 -13.17
CA SER A 224 -23.71 -18.56 -14.09
C SER A 224 -22.85 -17.44 -14.69
N PHE A 225 -21.62 -17.78 -15.07
CA PHE A 225 -20.73 -16.83 -15.75
C PHE A 225 -21.32 -16.39 -17.11
N ASP A 226 -21.94 -17.30 -17.84
CA ASP A 226 -22.61 -17.02 -19.12
C ASP A 226 -23.75 -16.02 -18.96
N GLU A 227 -24.45 -16.02 -17.83
CA GLU A 227 -25.49 -15.04 -17.53
C GLU A 227 -24.89 -13.63 -17.37
N LEU A 228 -23.71 -13.52 -16.75
CA LEU A 228 -23.00 -12.25 -16.67
C LEU A 228 -22.53 -11.78 -18.04
N GLU A 229 -21.97 -12.66 -18.89
CA GLU A 229 -21.54 -12.30 -20.25
C GLU A 229 -22.71 -11.80 -21.12
N LYS A 230 -23.95 -12.25 -20.86
CA LYS A 230 -25.15 -11.79 -21.59
C LYS A 230 -25.69 -10.44 -21.11
N ASN A 231 -25.56 -10.14 -19.83
CA ASN A 231 -26.24 -9.00 -19.20
C ASN A 231 -25.33 -7.79 -18.96
N TYR A 232 -24.00 -7.95 -19.09
CA TYR A 232 -23.01 -6.92 -18.84
C TYR A 232 -22.07 -6.75 -20.04
N ASP A 233 -21.64 -5.51 -20.26
CA ASP A 233 -20.74 -5.17 -21.38
C ASP A 233 -19.28 -5.54 -21.08
N ALA A 234 -18.90 -5.60 -19.81
CA ALA A 234 -17.59 -6.07 -19.35
C ALA A 234 -17.69 -6.73 -17.96
N ILE A 235 -16.70 -7.55 -17.64
CA ILE A 235 -16.62 -8.29 -16.37
C ILE A 235 -15.25 -8.06 -15.75
N PHE A 236 -15.22 -7.75 -14.45
CA PHE A 236 -13.99 -7.67 -13.65
C PHE A 236 -13.97 -8.79 -12.60
N MET A 237 -13.02 -9.70 -12.71
CA MET A 237 -12.84 -10.84 -11.81
C MET A 237 -11.89 -10.47 -10.67
N SER A 238 -12.40 -10.41 -9.45
CA SER A 238 -11.64 -9.98 -8.24
C SER A 238 -12.07 -10.76 -6.98
N MET A 239 -12.43 -12.05 -7.14
CA MET A 239 -12.89 -12.90 -6.05
C MET A 239 -11.82 -13.20 -4.99
N GLY A 240 -10.57 -12.79 -5.24
CA GLY A 240 -9.47 -12.94 -4.27
C GLY A 240 -9.01 -14.38 -4.07
N ALA A 241 -8.18 -14.60 -3.04
CA ALA A 241 -7.70 -15.91 -2.60
C ALA A 241 -8.13 -16.13 -1.14
N GLN A 242 -9.35 -16.61 -0.94
CA GLN A 242 -9.97 -16.70 0.39
C GLN A 242 -9.86 -18.08 1.05
N SER A 243 -9.40 -19.10 0.31
CA SER A 243 -9.16 -20.44 0.85
C SER A 243 -7.75 -20.51 1.45
N GLY A 244 -7.65 -20.85 2.74
CA GLY A 244 -6.36 -21.08 3.37
C GLY A 244 -5.76 -22.42 2.92
N ARG A 245 -4.43 -22.47 2.76
CA ARG A 245 -3.74 -23.73 2.44
C ARG A 245 -3.60 -24.58 3.68
N PRO A 246 -4.04 -25.86 3.62
CA PRO A 246 -3.81 -26.81 4.71
C PRO A 246 -2.32 -27.11 4.87
N LEU A 247 -1.91 -27.54 6.05
CA LEU A 247 -0.54 -27.90 6.33
C LEU A 247 -0.19 -29.22 5.59
N PRO A 248 0.89 -29.26 4.77
CA PRO A 248 1.21 -30.44 3.96
C PRO A 248 2.07 -31.46 4.75
N VAL A 249 1.58 -31.92 5.90
CA VAL A 249 2.26 -32.92 6.75
C VAL A 249 1.25 -33.95 7.24
N SER A 250 1.73 -35.11 7.63
CA SER A 250 0.86 -36.19 8.18
C SER A 250 0.14 -35.71 9.43
N GLY A 251 -1.12 -36.12 9.59
CA GLY A 251 -2.00 -35.78 10.71
C GLY A 251 -2.62 -34.37 10.63
N ALA A 252 -2.34 -33.60 9.58
CA ALA A 252 -2.89 -32.26 9.40
C ALA A 252 -4.39 -32.25 9.03
N GLU A 253 -4.96 -33.40 8.75
CA GLU A 253 -6.39 -33.63 8.55
C GLU A 253 -7.19 -33.69 9.87
N ALA A 254 -6.52 -33.61 11.01
CA ALA A 254 -7.17 -33.55 12.32
C ALA A 254 -8.18 -32.37 12.38
N PRO A 255 -9.35 -32.55 13.03
CA PRO A 255 -10.42 -31.54 13.03
C PRO A 255 -9.98 -30.23 13.67
N ASN A 256 -9.03 -30.21 14.58
CA ASN A 256 -8.43 -29.02 15.21
C ASN A 256 -7.14 -28.56 14.53
N CYS A 257 -6.91 -28.99 13.30
CA CYS A 257 -5.95 -28.35 12.36
C CYS A 257 -6.74 -27.51 11.36
N VAL A 258 -6.70 -26.21 11.52
CA VAL A 258 -7.51 -25.27 10.75
C VAL A 258 -6.63 -24.31 9.94
N THR A 259 -7.19 -23.65 8.93
CA THR A 259 -6.48 -22.62 8.20
C THR A 259 -6.65 -21.26 8.86
N ALA A 260 -5.67 -20.37 8.69
CA ALA A 260 -5.72 -19.00 9.20
C ALA A 260 -6.94 -18.24 8.70
N MET A 261 -7.33 -18.46 7.43
CA MET A 261 -8.49 -17.78 6.86
C MET A 261 -9.79 -18.19 7.53
N ALA A 262 -10.00 -19.49 7.76
CA ALA A 262 -11.19 -19.98 8.48
C ALA A 262 -11.22 -19.46 9.93
N PHE A 263 -10.07 -19.43 10.60
CA PHE A 263 -9.92 -18.92 11.96
C PHE A 263 -10.28 -17.42 12.05
N LEU A 264 -9.62 -16.59 11.23
CA LEU A 264 -9.83 -15.13 11.23
C LEU A 264 -11.26 -14.77 10.82
N ARG A 265 -11.82 -15.48 9.83
CA ARG A 265 -13.22 -15.28 9.44
C ARG A 265 -14.17 -15.60 10.61
N ALA A 266 -14.00 -16.72 11.30
CA ALA A 266 -14.84 -17.07 12.43
C ALA A 266 -14.74 -16.06 13.59
N PHE A 267 -13.56 -15.48 13.80
CA PHE A 267 -13.34 -14.37 14.74
C PHE A 267 -14.04 -13.08 14.28
N ASN A 268 -13.79 -12.65 13.06
CA ASN A 268 -14.31 -11.39 12.51
C ASN A 268 -15.84 -11.39 12.32
N ASP A 269 -16.44 -12.58 12.08
CA ASP A 269 -17.89 -12.80 12.08
C ASP A 269 -18.48 -12.79 13.51
N GLY A 270 -17.65 -12.67 14.54
CA GLY A 270 -18.06 -12.69 15.93
C GLY A 270 -18.50 -14.06 16.45
N ARG A 271 -18.29 -15.14 15.67
CA ARG A 271 -18.67 -16.52 16.08
C ARG A 271 -17.66 -17.14 17.05
N LEU A 272 -16.36 -16.93 16.82
CA LEU A 272 -15.27 -17.46 17.65
C LEU A 272 -15.02 -16.52 18.84
N LYS A 273 -15.28 -16.98 20.07
CA LYS A 273 -15.17 -16.20 21.30
C LYS A 273 -14.04 -16.63 22.23
N HIS A 274 -13.50 -17.83 22.04
CA HIS A 274 -12.38 -18.39 22.80
C HIS A 274 -11.65 -19.44 21.97
N VAL A 275 -10.43 -19.77 22.39
CA VAL A 275 -9.61 -20.85 21.80
C VAL A 275 -9.25 -21.91 22.85
N GLY A 276 -8.50 -22.91 22.48
CA GLY A 276 -7.93 -23.90 23.41
C GLY A 276 -6.85 -23.29 24.31
N LYS A 277 -6.36 -24.04 25.29
CA LYS A 277 -5.31 -23.57 26.19
C LYS A 277 -3.97 -23.36 25.47
N LYS A 278 -3.68 -24.22 24.48
CA LYS A 278 -2.42 -24.23 23.74
C LYS A 278 -2.70 -24.08 22.23
N VAL A 279 -2.23 -23.03 21.63
CA VAL A 279 -2.41 -22.73 20.21
C VAL A 279 -1.06 -22.65 19.53
N VAL A 280 -0.88 -23.45 18.48
CA VAL A 280 0.31 -23.37 17.63
C VAL A 280 -0.08 -22.82 16.27
N VAL A 281 0.55 -21.70 15.87
CA VAL A 281 0.35 -21.02 14.60
C VAL A 281 1.57 -21.24 13.72
N ILE A 282 1.38 -21.60 12.45
CA ILE A 282 2.46 -21.84 11.49
C ILE A 282 2.43 -20.79 10.41
N GLY A 283 3.48 -19.96 10.29
CA GLY A 283 3.62 -18.93 9.28
C GLY A 283 4.66 -17.89 9.66
N GLY A 284 4.99 -16.99 8.73
CA GLY A 284 5.99 -15.93 8.94
C GLY A 284 5.56 -14.59 8.34
N GLY A 285 4.30 -14.42 7.92
CA GLY A 285 3.72 -13.20 7.40
C GLY A 285 2.72 -12.55 8.35
N ASP A 286 2.20 -11.38 8.01
CA ASP A 286 1.25 -10.60 8.83
C ASP A 286 0.01 -11.43 9.24
N THR A 287 -0.53 -12.26 8.34
CA THR A 287 -1.66 -13.16 8.66
C THR A 287 -1.36 -14.08 9.84
N SER A 288 -0.13 -14.58 9.99
CA SER A 288 0.24 -15.45 11.11
C SER A 288 0.34 -14.66 12.42
N ILE A 289 0.79 -13.42 12.36
CA ILE A 289 0.79 -12.51 13.53
C ILE A 289 -0.66 -12.19 13.94
N ASP A 290 -1.53 -11.86 12.98
CA ASP A 290 -2.95 -11.61 13.25
C ASP A 290 -3.63 -12.78 13.93
N VAL A 291 -3.42 -14.03 13.45
CA VAL A 291 -3.94 -15.23 14.09
C VAL A 291 -3.40 -15.40 15.51
N ALA A 292 -2.10 -15.26 15.70
CA ALA A 292 -1.46 -15.43 17.00
C ALA A 292 -1.95 -14.39 18.03
N THR A 293 -2.05 -13.12 17.59
CA THR A 293 -2.56 -12.01 18.42
C THR A 293 -4.04 -12.23 18.77
N VAL A 294 -4.87 -12.60 17.81
CA VAL A 294 -6.29 -12.92 18.05
C VAL A 294 -6.42 -14.09 19.02
N ALA A 295 -5.67 -15.18 18.82
CA ALA A 295 -5.72 -16.34 19.71
C ALA A 295 -5.30 -15.97 21.14
N ARG A 296 -4.24 -15.14 21.29
CA ARG A 296 -3.77 -14.67 22.58
C ARG A 296 -4.82 -13.83 23.32
N ARG A 297 -5.49 -12.93 22.59
CA ARG A 297 -6.52 -12.03 23.13
C ARG A 297 -7.85 -12.75 23.41
N LEU A 298 -8.22 -13.73 22.59
CA LEU A 298 -9.39 -14.55 22.86
C LEU A 298 -9.22 -15.39 24.14
N GLY A 299 -8.04 -15.97 24.36
CA GLY A 299 -7.77 -16.82 25.49
C GLY A 299 -8.63 -18.08 25.52
N ASN A 300 -8.56 -18.85 26.61
CA ASN A 300 -9.40 -20.02 26.86
C ASN A 300 -10.43 -19.74 27.96
N ILE A 301 -11.48 -20.58 28.02
CA ILE A 301 -12.52 -20.53 29.05
C ILE A 301 -12.53 -21.90 29.78
N THR A 302 -12.37 -21.89 31.12
CA THR A 302 -12.15 -23.11 31.91
C THR A 302 -13.41 -23.81 32.36
N ASN A 303 -14.57 -23.14 32.33
CA ASN A 303 -15.83 -23.66 32.89
C ASN A 303 -16.83 -24.14 31.84
N ILE A 304 -16.39 -24.46 30.62
CA ILE A 304 -17.27 -24.99 29.57
C ILE A 304 -17.13 -26.48 29.45
N ASN A 305 -18.25 -27.18 29.16
CA ASN A 305 -18.21 -28.58 28.78
C ASN A 305 -17.24 -28.78 27.60
N PRO A 306 -16.19 -29.61 27.72
CA PRO A 306 -15.17 -29.81 26.70
C PRO A 306 -15.72 -30.12 25.30
N ASP A 307 -16.85 -30.81 25.20
CA ASP A 307 -17.45 -31.17 23.91
C ASP A 307 -18.18 -30.01 23.22
N LYS A 308 -18.62 -28.99 23.99
CA LYS A 308 -19.24 -27.76 23.46
C LYS A 308 -18.25 -26.63 23.24
N ALA A 309 -17.05 -26.76 23.80
CA ALA A 309 -16.01 -25.74 23.81
C ALA A 309 -14.99 -25.85 22.67
N ARG A 310 -15.21 -26.73 21.70
CA ARG A 310 -14.24 -27.05 20.64
C ARG A 310 -14.21 -25.90 19.59
N PRO A 311 -13.16 -25.08 19.57
CA PRO A 311 -13.07 -23.93 18.65
C PRO A 311 -13.15 -24.37 17.18
N GLU A 312 -12.64 -25.54 16.82
CA GLU A 312 -12.70 -26.08 15.48
C GLU A 312 -14.13 -26.26 14.94
N HIS A 313 -15.10 -26.60 15.75
CA HIS A 313 -16.51 -26.73 15.32
C HIS A 313 -17.09 -25.34 14.95
N VAL A 314 -16.72 -24.33 15.70
CA VAL A 314 -17.11 -22.90 15.40
C VAL A 314 -16.42 -22.40 14.14
N ILE A 315 -15.14 -22.72 14.01
CA ILE A 315 -14.34 -22.34 12.84
C ILE A 315 -14.88 -23.03 11.57
N ALA A 316 -15.28 -24.29 11.68
CA ALA A 316 -15.94 -25.02 10.59
C ALA A 316 -17.38 -24.58 10.31
N GLY A 317 -17.95 -23.66 11.09
CA GLY A 317 -19.30 -23.15 10.90
C GLY A 317 -20.42 -24.07 11.39
N GLN A 318 -20.08 -25.11 12.17
CA GLN A 318 -21.05 -26.10 12.65
C GLN A 318 -21.89 -25.61 13.85
N VAL A 319 -21.32 -24.76 14.70
CA VAL A 319 -21.96 -24.22 15.92
C VAL A 319 -21.49 -22.77 16.12
N ALA A 320 -22.28 -21.92 16.78
CA ALA A 320 -21.80 -20.66 17.35
C ALA A 320 -21.49 -20.86 18.84
N HIS A 321 -20.45 -20.17 19.34
CA HIS A 321 -20.21 -20.13 20.78
C HIS A 321 -21.28 -19.27 21.46
N ASP A 322 -22.13 -19.92 22.25
CA ASP A 322 -23.01 -19.22 23.17
C ASP A 322 -22.21 -18.91 24.45
N VAL A 323 -21.86 -17.64 24.62
CA VAL A 323 -20.99 -17.20 25.72
C VAL A 323 -21.85 -16.42 26.72
N ALA A 324 -22.54 -17.17 27.57
CA ALA A 324 -23.27 -16.59 28.69
C ALA A 324 -22.36 -16.15 29.86
N ASP A 325 -21.11 -16.62 29.91
CA ASP A 325 -20.21 -16.38 31.04
C ASP A 325 -18.76 -16.15 30.60
N ILE A 326 -18.39 -14.87 30.41
CA ILE A 326 -17.01 -14.43 30.04
C ILE A 326 -16.11 -14.31 31.29
N SER A 327 -16.66 -14.51 32.50
CA SER A 327 -15.99 -14.19 33.76
C SER A 327 -14.78 -15.09 34.13
N ALA A 328 -14.54 -16.16 33.39
CA ALA A 328 -13.46 -17.13 33.65
C ALA A 328 -12.45 -17.25 32.50
N ARG A 329 -12.22 -16.15 31.75
CA ARG A 329 -11.26 -16.13 30.64
C ARG A 329 -9.82 -16.18 31.16
N GLN A 330 -9.02 -17.13 30.67
CA GLN A 330 -7.58 -17.25 30.95
C GLN A 330 -6.79 -17.07 29.66
N GLY A 331 -5.55 -16.60 29.80
CA GLY A 331 -4.67 -16.46 28.65
C GLY A 331 -4.34 -17.82 28.01
N ALA A 332 -4.43 -17.91 26.68
CA ALA A 332 -3.91 -19.05 25.94
C ALA A 332 -2.38 -18.97 25.82
N GLU A 333 -1.71 -20.11 25.88
CA GLU A 333 -0.31 -20.24 25.48
C GLU A 333 -0.27 -20.28 23.95
N VAL A 334 0.31 -19.24 23.32
CA VAL A 334 0.37 -19.13 21.86
C VAL A 334 1.81 -19.19 21.39
N VAL A 335 2.10 -20.15 20.51
CA VAL A 335 3.42 -20.33 19.88
C VAL A 335 3.28 -20.10 18.38
N LEU A 336 4.06 -19.18 17.83
CA LEU A 336 4.19 -18.93 16.39
C LEU A 336 5.45 -19.64 15.87
N VAL A 337 5.27 -20.52 14.90
CA VAL A 337 6.34 -21.28 14.25
C VAL A 337 6.61 -20.73 12.86
N SER A 338 7.86 -20.40 12.55
CA SER A 338 8.25 -19.88 11.24
C SER A 338 9.48 -20.61 10.68
N ARG A 339 9.48 -20.83 9.35
CA ARG A 339 10.68 -21.31 8.63
C ARG A 339 11.77 -20.24 8.57
N ALA A 340 11.39 -18.98 8.47
CA ALA A 340 12.31 -17.87 8.58
C ALA A 340 12.71 -17.64 10.04
N THR A 341 13.97 -17.26 10.27
CA THR A 341 14.37 -16.70 11.56
C THR A 341 13.61 -15.39 11.81
N MET A 342 13.43 -15.00 13.05
CA MET A 342 12.59 -13.87 13.44
C MET A 342 12.99 -12.56 12.71
N ASP A 343 14.28 -12.33 12.52
CA ASP A 343 14.84 -11.18 11.80
C ASP A 343 14.54 -11.19 10.28
N LYS A 344 14.19 -12.37 9.72
CA LYS A 344 13.91 -12.61 8.29
C LYS A 344 12.44 -12.92 8.01
N MET A 345 11.57 -12.83 9.00
CA MET A 345 10.13 -12.97 8.78
C MET A 345 9.62 -11.84 7.87
N ASN A 346 8.65 -12.16 7.01
CA ASN A 346 8.02 -11.19 6.11
C ASN A 346 7.03 -10.26 6.84
N ALA A 347 6.60 -10.64 8.04
CA ALA A 347 5.72 -9.83 8.86
C ALA A 347 6.37 -8.50 9.26
N ASN A 348 5.55 -7.47 9.45
CA ASN A 348 6.01 -6.16 9.88
C ASN A 348 6.73 -6.26 11.23
N LYS A 349 7.92 -5.66 11.34
CA LYS A 349 8.76 -5.74 12.56
C LYS A 349 8.04 -5.23 13.81
N HIS A 350 7.30 -4.14 13.69
CA HIS A 350 6.52 -3.62 14.83
C HIS A 350 5.43 -4.58 15.28
N GLU A 351 4.78 -5.27 14.36
CA GLU A 351 3.77 -6.28 14.71
C GLU A 351 4.40 -7.50 15.40
N ILE A 352 5.62 -7.90 15.00
CA ILE A 352 6.40 -8.95 15.68
C ILE A 352 6.74 -8.51 17.11
N GLU A 353 7.23 -7.29 17.29
CA GLU A 353 7.56 -6.73 18.61
C GLU A 353 6.34 -6.70 19.54
N HIS A 354 5.19 -6.27 19.02
CA HIS A 354 3.94 -6.25 19.78
C HIS A 354 3.45 -7.67 20.13
N ALA A 355 3.56 -8.62 19.21
CA ALA A 355 3.21 -10.02 19.50
C ALA A 355 4.05 -10.57 20.66
N LEU A 356 5.35 -10.28 20.69
CA LEU A 356 6.24 -10.66 21.80
C LEU A 356 5.83 -9.99 23.12
N GLN A 357 5.46 -8.71 23.10
CA GLN A 357 5.00 -7.97 24.27
C GLN A 357 3.69 -8.55 24.84
N GLU A 358 2.78 -9.00 23.99
CA GLU A 358 1.55 -9.70 24.37
C GLU A 358 1.80 -11.11 24.90
N GLY A 359 3.05 -11.59 24.93
CA GLY A 359 3.44 -12.90 25.47
C GLY A 359 3.28 -14.04 24.48
N ILE A 360 3.34 -13.78 23.18
CA ILE A 360 3.40 -14.82 22.15
C ILE A 360 4.85 -15.28 22.02
N GLU A 361 5.10 -16.59 22.08
CA GLU A 361 6.40 -17.19 21.81
C GLU A 361 6.60 -17.34 20.29
N ILE A 362 7.75 -16.89 19.76
CA ILE A 362 8.08 -17.03 18.34
C ILE A 362 9.29 -17.95 18.17
N ILE A 363 9.10 -19.06 17.47
CA ILE A 363 10.12 -20.05 17.13
C ILE A 363 10.43 -19.97 15.64
N GLY A 364 11.54 -19.31 15.29
CA GLY A 364 12.02 -19.20 13.92
C GLY A 364 13.04 -20.28 13.54
N GLY A 365 13.23 -20.51 12.23
CA GLY A 365 14.23 -21.43 11.70
C GLY A 365 13.85 -22.90 11.79
N VAL A 366 12.56 -23.21 11.99
CA VAL A 366 12.05 -24.60 12.09
C VAL A 366 10.94 -24.83 11.06
N THR A 367 10.77 -26.08 10.66
CA THR A 367 9.73 -26.51 9.74
C THR A 367 8.82 -27.55 10.41
N PRO A 368 7.49 -27.54 10.15
CA PRO A 368 6.60 -28.61 10.56
C PRO A 368 7.00 -29.96 9.94
N VAL A 369 6.92 -31.02 10.73
CA VAL A 369 7.24 -32.39 10.31
C VAL A 369 6.00 -33.29 10.32
N ALA A 370 5.22 -33.24 11.39
CA ALA A 370 4.00 -33.98 11.53
C ALA A 370 3.10 -33.38 12.61
N VAL A 371 1.80 -33.63 12.52
CA VAL A 371 0.85 -33.41 13.60
C VAL A 371 0.72 -34.69 14.38
N VAL A 372 0.89 -34.66 15.71
CA VAL A 372 0.75 -35.76 16.61
C VAL A 372 -0.71 -35.87 17.00
N LEU A 373 -1.32 -37.05 16.76
CA LEU A 373 -2.72 -37.32 17.04
C LEU A 373 -2.91 -38.01 18.38
N GLY A 374 -3.96 -37.63 19.08
CA GLY A 374 -4.47 -38.35 20.24
C GLY A 374 -5.35 -39.55 19.86
N PRO A 375 -5.82 -40.31 20.85
CA PRO A 375 -6.69 -41.47 20.61
C PRO A 375 -8.03 -41.10 19.96
N ASP A 376 -8.48 -39.89 20.11
CA ASP A 376 -9.71 -39.33 19.53
C ASP A 376 -9.53 -38.75 18.12
N GLY A 377 -8.33 -38.89 17.51
CA GLY A 377 -8.01 -38.41 16.20
C GLY A 377 -7.76 -36.88 16.12
N ARG A 378 -7.72 -36.20 17.26
CA ARG A 378 -7.39 -34.75 17.33
C ARG A 378 -5.89 -34.56 17.48
N ALA A 379 -5.41 -33.40 16.99
CA ALA A 379 -4.05 -32.97 17.23
C ALA A 379 -3.84 -32.73 18.75
N THR A 380 -2.73 -33.23 19.26
CA THR A 380 -2.25 -33.02 20.64
C THR A 380 -0.93 -32.29 20.68
N ALA A 381 -0.16 -32.33 19.58
CA ALA A 381 1.08 -31.57 19.40
C ALA A 381 1.41 -31.39 17.93
N LEU A 382 2.23 -30.38 17.65
CA LEU A 382 2.92 -30.20 16.37
C LEU A 382 4.39 -30.62 16.55
N ARG A 383 4.88 -31.56 15.73
CA ARG A 383 6.30 -31.91 15.67
C ARG A 383 6.99 -30.99 14.67
N VAL A 384 8.06 -30.34 15.11
CA VAL A 384 8.89 -29.45 14.31
C VAL A 384 10.36 -29.88 14.37
N ALA A 385 11.14 -29.52 13.35
CA ALA A 385 12.58 -29.74 13.31
C ALA A 385 13.30 -28.55 12.69
N GLU A 386 14.57 -28.38 13.03
CA GLU A 386 15.46 -27.53 12.26
C GLU A 386 15.72 -28.12 10.89
N PHE A 387 16.02 -27.30 9.91
CA PHE A 387 16.24 -27.72 8.53
C PHE A 387 17.32 -26.89 7.84
N GLU A 388 17.82 -27.42 6.76
CA GLU A 388 18.66 -26.73 5.78
C GLU A 388 18.02 -26.82 4.40
N VAL A 389 18.33 -25.84 3.52
CA VAL A 389 17.91 -25.92 2.13
C VAL A 389 19.11 -26.34 1.28
N VAL A 390 19.08 -27.56 0.79
CA VAL A 390 20.16 -28.12 -0.06
C VAL A 390 19.61 -28.30 -1.47
N LYS A 391 20.17 -27.60 -2.44
CA LYS A 391 19.74 -27.61 -3.86
C LYS A 391 18.25 -27.33 -4.08
N GLY A 392 17.65 -26.51 -3.20
CA GLY A 392 16.22 -26.17 -3.26
C GLY A 392 15.30 -27.12 -2.51
N GLU A 393 15.79 -28.22 -1.96
CA GLU A 393 15.03 -29.16 -1.14
C GLU A 393 15.22 -28.91 0.36
N THR A 394 14.17 -29.11 1.13
CA THR A 394 14.21 -28.99 2.59
C THR A 394 14.74 -30.31 3.18
N VAL A 395 15.90 -30.24 3.84
CA VAL A 395 16.53 -31.37 4.53
C VAL A 395 16.47 -31.12 6.02
N LEU A 396 15.84 -32.04 6.77
CA LEU A 396 15.74 -31.95 8.22
C LEU A 396 17.10 -32.21 8.87
N LYS A 397 17.43 -31.48 9.91
CA LYS A 397 18.61 -31.73 10.73
C LYS A 397 18.32 -32.85 11.72
N PRO A 398 19.09 -33.96 11.69
CA PRO A 398 18.86 -35.08 12.60
C PRO A 398 18.98 -34.69 14.09
N GLY A 399 18.07 -35.21 14.93
CA GLY A 399 18.12 -35.00 16.38
C GLY A 399 17.63 -33.63 16.85
N THR A 400 17.04 -32.79 15.96
CA THR A 400 16.49 -31.48 16.31
C THR A 400 14.94 -31.52 16.43
N GLU A 401 14.33 -32.69 16.26
CA GLU A 401 12.89 -32.82 16.36
C GLU A 401 12.40 -32.56 17.78
N ARG A 402 11.33 -31.78 17.88
CA ARG A 402 10.64 -31.52 19.15
C ARG A 402 9.15 -31.38 18.93
N GLU A 403 8.39 -31.71 19.98
CA GLU A 403 6.93 -31.61 19.98
C GLU A 403 6.49 -30.34 20.72
N LEU A 404 5.63 -29.56 20.09
CA LEU A 404 4.96 -28.42 20.67
C LEU A 404 3.53 -28.83 21.00
N PRO A 405 3.14 -28.93 22.27
CA PRO A 405 1.78 -29.29 22.64
C PRO A 405 0.77 -28.29 22.07
N ALA A 406 -0.34 -28.78 21.51
CA ALA A 406 -1.35 -27.97 20.86
C ALA A 406 -2.76 -28.57 21.01
N ASP A 407 -3.70 -27.73 21.46
CA ASP A 407 -5.14 -28.02 21.43
C ASP A 407 -5.77 -27.54 20.11
N LEU A 408 -5.10 -26.60 19.45
CA LEU A 408 -5.46 -26.02 18.16
C LEU A 408 -4.18 -25.74 17.35
N VAL A 409 -4.15 -26.18 16.10
CA VAL A 409 -3.08 -25.92 15.15
C VAL A 409 -3.65 -25.05 14.02
N VAL A 410 -3.04 -23.89 13.76
CA VAL A 410 -3.50 -22.95 12.72
C VAL A 410 -2.45 -22.80 11.63
N SER A 411 -2.79 -23.20 10.41
CA SER A 411 -1.94 -23.07 9.23
C SER A 411 -2.10 -21.71 8.56
N ALA A 412 -1.05 -20.88 8.60
CA ALA A 412 -0.96 -19.57 7.96
C ALA A 412 0.13 -19.55 6.84
N ILE A 413 0.22 -20.62 6.05
CA ILE A 413 1.27 -20.84 5.03
C ILE A 413 0.87 -20.39 3.63
N GLY A 414 -0.15 -19.57 3.50
CA GLY A 414 -0.62 -18.99 2.26
C GLY A 414 -2.09 -19.26 1.97
N GLN A 415 -2.52 -18.72 0.84
CA GLN A 415 -3.91 -18.69 0.41
C GLN A 415 -4.04 -19.31 -0.99
N ALA A 416 -5.27 -19.70 -1.36
CA ALA A 416 -5.63 -20.24 -2.65
C ALA A 416 -6.96 -19.63 -3.13
N VAL A 417 -7.15 -19.60 -4.43
CA VAL A 417 -8.41 -19.21 -5.07
C VAL A 417 -9.32 -20.44 -5.14
N ASP A 418 -10.60 -20.23 -4.90
CA ASP A 418 -11.62 -21.25 -5.15
C ASP A 418 -12.27 -21.01 -6.51
N PHE A 419 -11.97 -21.87 -7.47
CA PHE A 419 -12.49 -21.81 -8.85
C PHE A 419 -13.74 -22.64 -9.08
N THR A 420 -14.42 -23.11 -8.05
CA THR A 420 -15.66 -23.91 -8.22
C THR A 420 -16.69 -23.14 -9.06
N GLY A 421 -17.06 -23.67 -10.22
CA GLY A 421 -17.91 -23.06 -11.23
C GLY A 421 -17.22 -22.01 -12.14
N LEU A 422 -15.90 -21.83 -11.95
CA LEU A 422 -15.06 -20.93 -12.74
C LEU A 422 -13.76 -21.62 -13.21
N GLU A 423 -13.75 -22.94 -13.28
CA GLU A 423 -12.58 -23.77 -13.59
C GLU A 423 -11.87 -23.38 -14.89
N PRO A 424 -12.56 -22.90 -15.96
CA PRO A 424 -11.92 -22.50 -17.21
C PRO A 424 -10.94 -21.31 -17.06
N PHE A 425 -10.99 -20.57 -15.95
CA PHE A 425 -10.13 -19.42 -15.69
C PHE A 425 -8.85 -19.78 -14.91
N ASP A 426 -8.78 -20.99 -14.31
CA ASP A 426 -7.59 -21.46 -13.62
C ASP A 426 -6.45 -21.76 -14.61
N ASN A 427 -5.28 -21.22 -14.35
CA ASN A 427 -4.06 -21.51 -15.11
C ASN A 427 -3.39 -22.86 -14.71
N ASN A 428 -4.11 -23.76 -14.04
CA ASN A 428 -3.64 -25.02 -13.43
C ASN A 428 -2.64 -24.82 -12.27
N LYS A 429 -2.56 -23.62 -11.72
CA LYS A 429 -1.75 -23.29 -10.52
C LYS A 429 -2.60 -22.62 -9.44
N GLY A 430 -3.93 -22.62 -9.58
CA GLY A 430 -4.85 -21.97 -8.68
C GLY A 430 -4.82 -20.45 -8.76
N LEU A 431 -4.50 -19.86 -9.91
CA LEU A 431 -4.42 -18.42 -10.16
C LEU A 431 -4.90 -18.09 -11.57
N ILE A 432 -5.20 -16.82 -11.85
CA ILE A 432 -5.45 -16.31 -13.20
C ILE A 432 -4.21 -15.58 -13.71
N LYS A 433 -3.86 -15.75 -14.98
CA LYS A 433 -2.75 -15.04 -15.61
C LYS A 433 -3.30 -14.05 -16.66
N PRO A 434 -3.45 -12.77 -16.35
CA PRO A 434 -3.84 -11.73 -17.30
C PRO A 434 -2.65 -11.24 -18.14
N ASP A 435 -2.94 -10.35 -19.12
CA ASP A 435 -1.96 -9.54 -19.82
C ASP A 435 -1.47 -8.34 -18.98
N SER A 436 -0.65 -7.47 -19.57
CA SER A 436 -0.08 -6.28 -18.88
C SER A 436 -1.13 -5.21 -18.51
N ASN A 437 -2.31 -5.26 -19.09
CA ASN A 437 -3.44 -4.38 -18.81
C ASN A 437 -4.52 -5.08 -17.97
N TYR A 438 -4.16 -6.20 -17.35
CA TYR A 438 -5.04 -7.04 -16.53
C TYR A 438 -6.26 -7.59 -17.28
N ARG A 439 -6.20 -7.70 -18.61
CA ARG A 439 -7.21 -8.32 -19.44
C ARG A 439 -6.96 -9.82 -19.55
N PHE A 440 -8.04 -10.62 -19.53
CA PHE A 440 -7.95 -12.06 -19.70
C PHE A 440 -7.63 -12.41 -21.16
N PRO A 441 -6.60 -13.23 -21.44
CA PRO A 441 -6.23 -13.59 -22.81
C PRO A 441 -7.38 -14.27 -23.58
N GLY A 442 -7.65 -13.79 -24.78
CA GLY A 442 -8.69 -14.35 -25.66
C GLY A 442 -10.13 -13.88 -25.36
N LYS A 443 -10.35 -13.12 -24.27
CA LYS A 443 -11.67 -12.55 -23.93
C LYS A 443 -11.53 -11.05 -23.64
N PRO A 444 -11.69 -10.18 -24.63
CA PRO A 444 -11.35 -8.75 -24.52
C PRO A 444 -12.22 -7.96 -23.53
N HIS A 445 -13.39 -8.47 -23.17
CA HIS A 445 -14.34 -7.88 -22.23
C HIS A 445 -14.14 -8.36 -20.78
N ILE A 446 -13.19 -9.27 -20.53
CA ILE A 446 -12.91 -9.81 -19.19
C ILE A 446 -11.60 -9.28 -18.69
N PHE A 447 -11.63 -8.70 -17.49
CA PHE A 447 -10.47 -8.16 -16.77
C PHE A 447 -10.34 -8.81 -15.39
N VAL A 448 -9.14 -8.77 -14.84
CA VAL A 448 -8.81 -9.51 -13.61
C VAL A 448 -7.99 -8.63 -12.68
N GLY A 449 -8.20 -8.71 -11.38
CA GLY A 449 -7.40 -7.95 -10.41
C GLY A 449 -7.40 -8.53 -9.00
N GLY A 450 -6.44 -8.11 -8.19
CA GLY A 450 -6.27 -8.55 -6.81
C GLY A 450 -5.62 -9.91 -6.67
N ASP A 451 -5.88 -10.57 -5.55
CA ASP A 451 -5.18 -11.78 -5.11
C ASP A 451 -5.45 -13.01 -5.98
N VAL A 452 -6.46 -12.97 -6.82
CA VAL A 452 -6.73 -14.02 -7.83
C VAL A 452 -5.60 -14.14 -8.86
N ILE A 453 -4.80 -13.07 -9.05
CA ILE A 453 -3.58 -13.07 -9.88
C ILE A 453 -2.39 -13.58 -9.07
N ARG A 454 -2.21 -13.01 -7.89
CA ARG A 454 -1.19 -13.35 -6.91
C ARG A 454 -1.51 -12.67 -5.58
N PRO A 455 -1.64 -13.43 -4.48
CA PRO A 455 -1.80 -12.83 -3.15
C PRO A 455 -0.65 -11.88 -2.82
N HIS A 456 -0.99 -10.63 -2.49
CA HIS A 456 -0.04 -9.57 -2.19
C HIS A 456 -0.69 -8.50 -1.27
N LEU A 457 -0.22 -7.25 -1.31
CA LEU A 457 -0.75 -6.16 -0.49
C LEU A 457 -2.16 -5.72 -0.95
N LEU A 458 -2.93 -5.15 -0.02
CA LEU A 458 -4.22 -4.52 -0.35
C LEU A 458 -4.05 -3.39 -1.37
N THR A 459 -2.98 -2.57 -1.23
CA THR A 459 -2.63 -1.52 -2.17
C THR A 459 -2.27 -2.04 -3.56
N THR A 460 -1.73 -3.26 -3.66
CA THR A 460 -1.53 -3.93 -4.96
C THR A 460 -2.87 -4.28 -5.62
N ALA A 461 -3.84 -4.77 -4.84
CA ALA A 461 -5.18 -5.06 -5.33
C ALA A 461 -5.90 -3.79 -5.83
N ILE A 462 -5.73 -2.66 -5.13
CA ILE A 462 -6.22 -1.34 -5.55
C ILE A 462 -5.56 -0.89 -6.86
N GLY A 463 -4.24 -1.02 -6.98
CA GLY A 463 -3.50 -0.68 -8.21
C GLY A 463 -3.92 -1.53 -9.41
N HIS A 464 -4.07 -2.85 -9.24
CA HIS A 464 -4.61 -3.73 -10.29
C HIS A 464 -5.99 -3.26 -10.78
N ALA A 465 -6.87 -2.89 -9.84
CA ALA A 465 -8.21 -2.41 -10.14
C ALA A 465 -8.21 -1.09 -10.93
N SER A 466 -7.33 -0.14 -10.56
CA SER A 466 -7.20 1.13 -11.28
C SER A 466 -6.75 0.92 -12.72
N ILE A 467 -5.75 0.04 -12.94
CA ILE A 467 -5.26 -0.29 -14.29
C ILE A 467 -6.34 -1.01 -15.10
N ALA A 468 -7.00 -2.00 -14.52
CA ALA A 468 -8.07 -2.72 -15.17
C ALA A 468 -9.25 -1.81 -15.50
N ALA A 469 -9.61 -0.86 -14.63
CA ALA A 469 -10.68 0.10 -14.87
C ALA A 469 -10.39 1.03 -16.06
N ASP A 470 -9.14 1.47 -16.23
CA ASP A 470 -8.72 2.21 -17.43
C ASP A 470 -8.87 1.34 -18.69
N GLY A 471 -8.47 0.06 -18.60
CA GLY A 471 -8.64 -0.91 -19.68
C GLY A 471 -10.10 -1.19 -20.03
N ILE A 472 -10.95 -1.33 -19.03
CA ILE A 472 -12.40 -1.53 -19.19
C ILE A 472 -13.02 -0.29 -19.85
N ASP A 473 -12.72 0.91 -19.37
CA ASP A 473 -13.24 2.16 -19.93
C ASP A 473 -12.84 2.31 -21.41
N ALA A 474 -11.58 2.07 -21.74
CA ALA A 474 -11.09 2.11 -23.11
C ALA A 474 -11.83 1.09 -24.00
N PHE A 475 -11.96 -0.16 -23.53
CA PHE A 475 -12.71 -1.19 -24.25
C PHE A 475 -14.16 -0.79 -24.48
N LEU A 476 -14.87 -0.30 -23.46
CA LEU A 476 -16.28 0.10 -23.53
C LEU A 476 -16.52 1.32 -24.44
N ARG A 477 -15.49 2.16 -24.64
CA ARG A 477 -15.50 3.28 -25.58
C ARG A 477 -15.08 2.89 -27.00
N GLY A 478 -14.78 1.60 -27.25
CA GLY A 478 -14.44 1.08 -28.57
C GLY A 478 -12.95 1.13 -28.91
N HIS A 479 -12.07 1.40 -27.95
CA HIS A 479 -10.63 1.30 -28.12
C HIS A 479 -10.18 -0.15 -27.91
N THR A 480 -9.76 -0.81 -28.99
CA THR A 480 -9.36 -2.23 -28.94
C THR A 480 -7.90 -2.44 -28.57
N GLU A 481 -7.05 -1.45 -28.83
CA GLU A 481 -5.64 -1.45 -28.47
C GLU A 481 -5.44 -0.55 -27.26
N LEU A 482 -4.79 -1.10 -26.24
CA LEU A 482 -4.44 -0.37 -25.03
C LEU A 482 -2.96 -0.03 -25.08
N ASP A 483 -2.63 1.21 -24.79
CA ASP A 483 -1.25 1.62 -24.65
C ASP A 483 -0.56 0.84 -23.54
N LYS A 484 0.69 0.45 -23.78
CA LYS A 484 1.50 -0.21 -22.76
C LYS A 484 1.72 0.75 -21.59
N ARG A 485 1.25 0.37 -20.41
CA ARG A 485 1.48 1.17 -19.21
C ARG A 485 2.98 1.38 -18.97
N PRO A 486 3.38 2.58 -18.50
CA PRO A 486 4.75 2.84 -18.09
C PRO A 486 5.19 1.87 -16.99
N LYS A 487 6.47 1.53 -16.96
CA LYS A 487 7.04 0.66 -15.91
C LYS A 487 6.91 1.27 -14.52
N VAL A 488 7.02 2.58 -14.44
CA VAL A 488 6.79 3.38 -13.24
C VAL A 488 5.37 3.92 -13.32
N ASP A 489 4.51 3.45 -12.44
CA ASP A 489 3.14 3.96 -12.32
C ASP A 489 3.16 5.24 -11.48
N ALA A 490 3.71 6.28 -12.07
CA ALA A 490 3.68 7.59 -11.47
C ALA A 490 2.29 8.17 -11.59
N HIS A 491 1.81 8.80 -10.53
CA HIS A 491 0.62 9.63 -10.59
C HIS A 491 0.76 10.61 -11.76
N ARG A 492 -0.31 10.78 -12.51
CA ARG A 492 -0.37 11.59 -13.73
C ARG A 492 -0.26 13.09 -13.41
N PHE A 493 0.90 13.53 -12.88
CA PHE A 493 1.21 14.94 -12.87
C PHE A 493 1.57 15.33 -14.31
N ASP A 494 0.60 15.87 -15.01
CA ASP A 494 0.77 16.39 -16.36
C ASP A 494 0.84 17.92 -16.27
N MET A 495 2.04 18.47 -16.43
CA MET A 495 2.26 19.93 -16.42
C MET A 495 1.45 20.61 -17.51
N LEU A 496 1.38 20.02 -18.70
CA LEU A 496 0.67 20.58 -19.83
C LEU A 496 -0.84 20.62 -19.55
N ARG A 497 -1.39 19.54 -19.00
CA ARG A 497 -2.78 19.52 -18.57
C ARG A 497 -3.07 20.56 -17.50
N LYS A 498 -2.19 20.70 -16.50
CA LYS A 498 -2.34 21.73 -15.45
C LYS A 498 -2.27 23.16 -16.00
N LEU A 499 -1.43 23.43 -17.01
CA LEU A 499 -1.41 24.71 -17.69
C LEU A 499 -2.75 25.01 -18.36
N VAL A 500 -3.30 24.03 -19.09
CA VAL A 500 -4.61 24.16 -19.74
C VAL A 500 -5.73 24.37 -18.72
N GLU A 501 -5.77 23.56 -17.65
CA GLU A 501 -6.75 23.66 -16.55
C GLU A 501 -6.67 25.01 -15.83
N SER A 502 -5.48 25.61 -15.75
CA SER A 502 -5.26 26.95 -15.18
C SER A 502 -5.57 28.09 -16.16
N GLY A 503 -6.09 27.79 -17.35
CA GLY A 503 -6.42 28.78 -18.37
C GLY A 503 -5.21 29.35 -19.12
N HIS A 504 -4.07 28.68 -19.05
CA HIS A 504 -2.85 29.05 -19.77
C HIS A 504 -2.76 28.27 -21.08
N PRO A 505 -2.83 28.91 -22.23
CA PRO A 505 -2.68 28.24 -23.52
C PRO A 505 -1.26 27.69 -23.66
N LEU A 506 -1.13 26.55 -24.31
CA LEU A 506 0.17 26.02 -24.73
C LEU A 506 0.66 26.85 -25.91
N GLU A 507 1.89 27.33 -25.81
CA GLU A 507 2.56 27.95 -26.97
C GLU A 507 3.24 26.84 -27.79
N GLU A 508 3.09 26.92 -29.11
CA GLU A 508 3.84 26.05 -29.99
C GLU A 508 5.32 26.42 -29.94
N TYR A 509 6.16 25.38 -29.81
CA TYR A 509 7.61 25.57 -29.83
C TYR A 509 8.05 26.13 -31.17
N ASN A 510 8.77 27.24 -31.13
CA ASN A 510 9.29 27.90 -32.33
C ASN A 510 10.83 27.88 -32.35
N HIS A 511 11.41 26.97 -33.12
CA HIS A 511 12.85 26.84 -33.31
C HIS A 511 13.58 28.12 -33.80
N LYS A 512 12.83 29.10 -34.30
CA LYS A 512 13.40 30.39 -34.78
C LYS A 512 13.51 31.42 -33.66
N GLN A 513 13.01 31.15 -32.48
CA GLN A 513 13.23 32.04 -31.35
C GLN A 513 14.66 31.88 -30.85
N SER A 514 15.45 32.95 -30.97
CA SER A 514 16.87 32.97 -30.59
C SER A 514 17.13 33.19 -29.11
N TRP A 515 16.11 33.09 -28.26
CA TRP A 515 16.15 33.43 -26.84
C TRP A 515 15.28 32.45 -26.07
N GLY A 516 15.74 32.16 -24.88
CA GLY A 516 15.20 31.09 -24.06
C GLY A 516 13.75 31.26 -23.63
N THR A 517 13.31 30.36 -22.82
CA THR A 517 11.94 30.23 -22.28
C THR A 517 11.44 31.50 -21.58
N SER A 518 12.33 32.42 -21.17
CA SER A 518 11.98 33.69 -20.52
C SER A 518 11.09 34.59 -21.33
N SER A 519 11.03 34.42 -22.66
CA SER A 519 10.24 35.21 -23.55
C SER A 519 8.89 34.61 -23.91
N ALA A 520 8.74 33.31 -23.78
CA ALA A 520 7.51 32.64 -24.10
C ALA A 520 6.64 32.55 -22.85
N LYS A 521 5.52 33.21 -22.85
CA LYS A 521 4.68 33.42 -21.66
C LYS A 521 4.17 32.13 -21.02
N TYR A 522 4.20 31.04 -21.64
CA TYR A 522 3.81 29.71 -21.10
C TYR A 522 4.59 28.58 -21.79
N ALA A 523 5.66 28.94 -22.50
CA ALA A 523 6.48 27.91 -23.13
C ALA A 523 7.11 27.00 -22.09
N VAL A 524 7.00 25.72 -22.31
CA VAL A 524 7.67 24.68 -21.54
C VAL A 524 8.97 24.25 -22.21
N HIS A 525 9.65 25.20 -22.77
CA HIS A 525 10.93 25.08 -23.43
C HIS A 525 11.96 24.52 -22.48
N ASN A 526 12.75 23.57 -22.91
CA ASN A 526 13.66 22.81 -22.06
C ASN A 526 13.01 22.18 -20.82
N PHE A 527 11.70 21.97 -20.84
CA PHE A 527 11.01 21.19 -19.85
C PHE A 527 10.66 19.82 -20.42
N GLU A 528 11.03 18.76 -19.69
CA GLU A 528 10.65 17.40 -20.02
C GLU A 528 9.96 16.71 -18.84
N ASP A 529 8.79 16.12 -19.10
CA ASP A 529 8.14 15.23 -18.15
C ASP A 529 8.66 13.79 -18.33
N ARG A 530 9.55 13.38 -17.44
CA ARG A 530 10.09 12.01 -17.36
C ARG A 530 9.41 11.18 -16.28
N SER A 531 8.39 11.70 -15.60
CA SER A 531 7.80 11.04 -14.44
C SER A 531 7.28 9.63 -14.72
N SER A 532 6.82 9.35 -15.95
CA SER A 532 6.37 8.00 -16.35
C SER A 532 7.51 7.00 -16.60
N LYS A 533 8.75 7.46 -16.73
CA LYS A 533 9.90 6.65 -17.15
C LYS A 533 11.05 6.66 -16.16
N TYR A 534 11.16 7.70 -15.35
CA TYR A 534 12.33 7.95 -14.53
C TYR A 534 11.98 8.21 -13.07
N VAL A 535 12.58 7.40 -12.19
CA VAL A 535 12.50 7.57 -10.73
C VAL A 535 13.81 8.18 -10.26
N ILE A 536 13.73 9.36 -9.64
CA ILE A 536 14.93 10.08 -9.25
C ILE A 536 15.60 9.44 -8.03
N PRO A 537 16.87 9.02 -8.14
CA PRO A 537 17.62 8.44 -7.04
C PRO A 537 18.17 9.53 -6.11
N ALA A 538 18.48 9.14 -4.87
CA ALA A 538 18.97 10.07 -3.85
C ALA A 538 20.32 10.72 -4.20
N ASN A 539 21.16 10.07 -4.99
CA ASN A 539 22.48 10.58 -5.38
C ASN A 539 22.42 11.73 -6.40
N GLU A 540 21.27 11.96 -7.03
CA GLU A 540 21.03 13.12 -7.90
C GLU A 540 20.45 14.31 -7.14
N LEU A 541 20.27 14.21 -5.83
CA LEU A 541 19.69 15.24 -4.97
C LEU A 541 20.79 15.95 -4.19
N PHE A 542 20.70 17.27 -4.07
CA PHE A 542 21.52 18.02 -3.13
C PHE A 542 21.00 17.86 -1.71
N LEU A 543 21.28 16.72 -1.09
CA LEU A 543 20.79 16.37 0.25
C LEU A 543 21.26 17.32 1.34
N GLY A 544 22.38 18.05 1.12
CA GLY A 544 22.90 19.06 2.05
C GLY A 544 21.95 20.23 2.31
N HIS A 545 20.93 20.42 1.48
CA HIS A 545 19.89 21.43 1.68
C HIS A 545 18.96 21.09 2.86
N PHE A 546 18.78 19.82 3.17
CA PHE A 546 17.76 19.38 4.13
C PHE A 546 18.35 19.22 5.54
N PRO A 547 17.86 19.99 6.53
CA PRO A 547 18.28 19.82 7.91
C PRO A 547 17.76 18.48 8.45
N TYR A 548 18.47 17.93 9.45
CA TYR A 548 17.98 16.81 10.23
C TYR A 548 16.73 17.23 11.04
N VAL A 549 15.63 16.51 10.88
CA VAL A 549 14.38 16.73 11.60
C VAL A 549 13.81 15.40 12.06
N ASP A 550 13.52 15.28 13.35
CA ASP A 550 12.90 14.07 13.90
C ASP A 550 11.58 13.75 13.22
N ARG A 551 11.35 12.45 13.03
CA ARG A 551 10.09 11.94 12.53
C ARG A 551 9.01 12.02 13.61
N ASN A 552 7.80 12.45 13.25
CA ASN A 552 6.63 12.30 14.09
C ASN A 552 6.09 10.86 13.94
N VAL A 553 6.22 10.08 15.00
CA VAL A 553 5.78 8.68 15.00
C VAL A 553 4.43 8.60 15.70
N ARG A 554 3.49 7.85 15.09
CA ARG A 554 2.22 7.53 15.75
C ARG A 554 2.48 6.70 16.98
N GLU A 555 1.83 7.04 18.07
CA GLU A 555 1.88 6.22 19.28
C GLU A 555 1.02 4.97 19.07
N MET A 556 1.54 3.85 19.54
CA MET A 556 0.78 2.61 19.62
C MET A 556 0.70 2.20 21.08
N THR A 557 -0.51 2.01 21.58
CA THR A 557 -0.71 1.51 22.94
C THR A 557 -0.13 0.12 23.07
N SER A 558 0.96 0.00 23.82
CA SER A 558 1.57 -1.29 24.12
C SER A 558 0.78 -2.00 25.20
N LEU A 559 0.39 -3.23 24.92
CA LEU A 559 -0.33 -4.10 25.85
C LEU A 559 0.60 -5.21 26.32
N ASN A 560 0.67 -5.45 27.62
CA ASN A 560 1.28 -6.65 28.15
C ASN A 560 0.31 -7.85 28.03
N ALA A 561 0.80 -9.03 28.39
CA ALA A 561 0.05 -10.27 28.25
C ALA A 561 -1.30 -10.29 29.00
N GLU A 562 -1.42 -9.59 30.12
CA GLU A 562 -2.66 -9.50 30.92
C GLU A 562 -3.63 -8.49 30.31
N GLN A 563 -3.11 -7.34 29.89
CA GLN A 563 -3.90 -6.26 29.27
C GLN A 563 -4.42 -6.62 27.89
N ALA A 564 -3.74 -7.49 27.16
CA ALA A 564 -4.14 -7.97 25.85
C ALA A 564 -5.35 -8.90 25.92
N LEU A 565 -5.52 -9.65 27.04
CA LEU A 565 -6.60 -10.61 27.18
C LEU A 565 -7.97 -9.94 27.17
N GLY A 566 -8.78 -10.28 26.18
CA GLY A 566 -10.12 -9.70 25.99
C GLY A 566 -10.14 -8.28 25.45
N ASN A 567 -8.99 -7.69 25.16
CA ASN A 567 -8.89 -6.35 24.61
C ASN A 567 -8.85 -6.40 23.07
N PHE A 568 -9.86 -5.79 22.44
CA PHE A 568 -10.00 -5.69 20.98
C PHE A 568 -10.19 -4.22 20.54
N GLU A 569 -9.71 -3.27 21.34
CA GLU A 569 -9.70 -1.85 20.98
C GLU A 569 -8.57 -1.53 20.01
N GLU A 570 -8.77 -0.51 19.18
CA GLU A 570 -7.73 0.00 18.30
C GLU A 570 -6.57 0.58 19.14
N ARG A 571 -5.34 0.20 18.79
CA ARG A 571 -4.14 0.63 19.53
C ARG A 571 -3.38 1.76 18.86
N LEU A 572 -3.57 1.96 17.56
CA LEU A 572 -2.84 2.95 16.78
C LEU A 572 -3.48 4.33 16.95
N GLN A 573 -2.74 5.24 17.55
CA GLN A 573 -3.22 6.61 17.77
C GLN A 573 -2.95 7.48 16.55
N LEU A 574 -3.86 8.41 16.30
CA LEU A 574 -3.74 9.38 15.22
C LEU A 574 -2.73 10.48 15.59
N LEU A 575 -1.93 10.95 14.63
CA LEU A 575 -1.16 12.18 14.82
C LEU A 575 -2.10 13.38 14.90
N SER A 576 -1.75 14.37 15.71
CA SER A 576 -2.43 15.67 15.70
C SER A 576 -2.20 16.39 14.36
N GLU A 577 -3.10 17.29 14.00
CA GLU A 577 -2.99 18.10 12.77
C GLU A 577 -1.64 18.80 12.66
N LYS A 578 -1.14 19.37 13.75
CA LYS A 578 0.17 20.02 13.80
C LYS A 578 1.29 19.03 13.46
N GLN A 579 1.30 17.84 14.06
CA GLN A 579 2.30 16.80 13.80
C GLN A 579 2.24 16.32 12.34
N VAL A 580 1.04 16.20 11.76
CA VAL A 580 0.85 15.83 10.35
C VAL A 580 1.44 16.87 9.41
N VAL A 581 1.20 18.15 9.67
CA VAL A 581 1.79 19.24 8.88
C VAL A 581 3.32 19.28 9.04
N ASP A 582 3.83 19.12 10.26
CA ASP A 582 5.26 19.10 10.52
C ASP A 582 5.93 17.87 9.87
N GLU A 583 5.26 16.73 9.86
CA GLU A 583 5.73 15.53 9.16
C GLU A 583 5.78 15.72 7.64
N ALA A 584 4.73 16.32 7.06
CA ALA A 584 4.70 16.63 5.63
C ALA A 584 5.81 17.62 5.21
N LYS A 585 6.22 18.57 6.08
CA LYS A 585 7.34 19.48 5.83
C LYS A 585 8.69 18.78 5.66
N ARG A 586 8.84 17.56 6.17
CA ARG A 586 10.03 16.74 5.98
C ARG A 586 10.17 16.21 4.55
N CYS A 587 9.11 16.29 3.74
CA CYS A 587 9.14 15.86 2.34
C CYS A 587 10.12 16.73 1.53
N MET A 588 10.99 16.09 0.77
CA MET A 588 12.02 16.73 -0.04
C MET A 588 11.53 17.14 -1.44
N SER A 589 10.28 16.87 -1.82
CA SER A 589 9.73 17.12 -3.18
C SER A 589 10.58 16.55 -4.32
N CYS A 590 11.17 15.38 -4.17
CA CYS A 590 12.06 14.76 -5.16
C CYS A 590 11.47 14.85 -6.58
N GLY A 591 12.26 15.32 -7.56
CA GLY A 591 11.88 15.45 -8.95
C GLY A 591 10.90 16.59 -9.27
N LEU A 592 10.65 17.52 -8.33
CA LEU A 592 9.78 18.68 -8.53
C LEU A 592 10.36 19.93 -7.85
N CYS A 593 10.30 21.09 -8.51
CA CYS A 593 10.71 22.34 -7.89
C CYS A 593 9.76 22.75 -6.74
N PHE A 594 10.31 23.22 -5.61
CA PHE A 594 9.56 23.71 -4.45
C PHE A 594 10.02 25.10 -3.96
N GLU A 595 10.60 25.92 -4.86
CA GLU A 595 11.01 27.30 -4.62
C GLU A 595 12.12 27.51 -3.57
N CYS A 596 13.10 26.62 -3.49
CA CYS A 596 14.21 26.76 -2.53
C CYS A 596 15.22 27.87 -2.89
N ASP A 597 15.18 28.39 -4.10
CA ASP A 597 16.06 29.44 -4.65
C ASP A 597 17.55 29.13 -4.78
N ASN A 598 18.02 27.95 -4.44
CA ASN A 598 19.44 27.64 -4.53
C ASN A 598 20.00 27.94 -5.92
N CYS A 599 19.30 27.51 -6.99
CA CYS A 599 19.75 27.75 -8.37
C CYS A 599 19.79 29.23 -8.76
N VAL A 600 18.91 30.06 -8.18
CA VAL A 600 18.87 31.50 -8.39
C VAL A 600 20.01 32.19 -7.65
N VAL A 601 20.20 31.84 -6.37
CA VAL A 601 21.20 32.48 -5.51
C VAL A 601 22.63 32.11 -5.90
N TYR A 602 22.87 30.85 -6.28
CA TYR A 602 24.21 30.38 -6.63
C TYR A 602 24.56 30.58 -8.12
N CYS A 603 23.67 31.10 -8.97
CA CYS A 603 23.97 31.32 -10.37
C CYS A 603 24.95 32.49 -10.53
N PRO A 604 26.21 32.30 -10.99
CA PRO A 604 27.23 33.36 -11.06
C PRO A 604 26.90 34.40 -12.13
N GLN A 605 26.07 34.05 -13.11
CA GLN A 605 25.67 34.93 -14.22
C GLN A 605 24.27 35.53 -14.03
N THR A 606 23.59 35.24 -12.89
CA THR A 606 22.19 35.66 -12.70
C THR A 606 21.29 35.25 -13.88
N ALA A 607 21.62 34.12 -14.51
CA ALA A 607 20.89 33.57 -15.65
C ALA A 607 19.60 32.87 -15.20
N VAL A 608 19.62 32.18 -14.02
CA VAL A 608 18.43 31.53 -13.46
C VAL A 608 17.62 32.54 -12.66
N PHE A 609 16.32 32.61 -12.90
CA PHE A 609 15.43 33.58 -12.28
C PHE A 609 14.08 32.93 -11.89
N ARG A 610 13.36 33.56 -10.94
CA ARG A 610 12.01 33.15 -10.58
C ARG A 610 11.00 33.55 -11.68
N VAL A 611 10.12 32.60 -12.00
CA VAL A 611 8.94 32.88 -12.85
C VAL A 611 7.98 33.79 -12.09
N LYS A 612 7.33 34.71 -12.79
CA LYS A 612 6.34 35.61 -12.17
C LYS A 612 5.20 34.80 -11.56
N LYS A 613 4.68 35.27 -10.43
CA LYS A 613 3.57 34.60 -9.73
C LYS A 613 2.33 34.41 -10.59
N SER A 614 2.03 35.30 -11.52
CA SER A 614 0.92 35.17 -12.49
C SER A 614 1.11 34.00 -13.47
N ASP A 615 2.36 33.58 -13.67
CA ASP A 615 2.75 32.63 -14.71
C ASP A 615 3.21 31.30 -14.08
N VAL A 616 3.13 31.18 -12.74
CA VAL A 616 3.54 29.99 -11.98
C VAL A 616 2.47 28.93 -11.98
N THR A 617 2.86 27.72 -12.32
CA THR A 617 2.09 26.49 -12.00
C THR A 617 2.86 25.66 -10.98
N THR A 618 2.18 24.77 -10.28
CA THR A 618 2.85 23.86 -9.33
C THR A 618 4.01 23.12 -10.00
N GLY A 619 5.23 23.31 -9.49
CA GLY A 619 6.45 22.69 -10.00
C GLY A 619 7.20 23.46 -11.08
N ARG A 620 6.72 24.63 -11.54
CA ARG A 620 7.42 25.49 -12.49
C ARG A 620 7.63 26.87 -11.89
N TYR A 621 8.67 27.01 -11.06
CA TYR A 621 8.93 28.25 -10.31
C TYR A 621 10.17 29.01 -10.79
N VAL A 622 11.03 28.37 -11.58
CA VAL A 622 12.28 28.94 -12.08
C VAL A 622 12.43 28.72 -13.58
N ASP A 623 13.16 29.60 -14.22
CA ASP A 623 13.50 29.55 -15.64
C ASP A 623 14.91 30.14 -15.88
N THR A 624 15.49 29.97 -17.08
CA THR A 624 16.85 30.36 -17.42
C THR A 624 16.88 31.36 -18.60
N ASP A 625 17.59 32.43 -18.42
CA ASP A 625 18.01 33.32 -19.54
C ASP A 625 19.24 32.69 -20.21
N TYR A 626 19.01 31.98 -21.29
CA TYR A 626 20.06 31.22 -21.99
C TYR A 626 21.06 32.13 -22.68
N THR A 627 20.78 33.44 -22.84
CA THR A 627 21.75 34.39 -23.36
C THR A 627 22.87 34.75 -22.38
N LYS A 628 22.63 34.49 -21.07
CA LYS A 628 23.58 34.73 -19.98
C LYS A 628 24.23 33.46 -19.46
N CYS A 629 23.60 32.30 -19.73
CA CYS A 629 24.08 31.02 -19.21
C CYS A 629 25.44 30.65 -19.84
N ILE A 630 26.40 30.27 -18.98
CA ILE A 630 27.74 29.84 -19.40
C ILE A 630 27.92 28.32 -19.24
N GLY A 631 26.87 27.59 -18.87
CA GLY A 631 26.93 26.14 -18.73
C GLY A 631 27.76 25.62 -17.54
N CYS A 632 27.86 26.41 -16.47
CA CYS A 632 28.72 26.07 -15.32
C CYS A 632 28.18 24.99 -14.38
N HIS A 633 27.04 24.39 -14.67
CA HIS A 633 26.32 23.32 -13.97
C HIS A 633 25.92 23.59 -12.48
N ILE A 634 26.37 24.67 -11.87
CA ILE A 634 26.11 24.97 -10.44
C ILE A 634 24.61 24.88 -10.08
N CYS A 635 23.72 25.37 -10.95
CA CYS A 635 22.28 25.33 -10.70
C CYS A 635 21.72 23.89 -10.60
N ALA A 636 22.29 22.95 -11.33
CA ALA A 636 21.94 21.53 -11.24
C ALA A 636 22.51 20.90 -9.96
N ASP A 637 23.78 21.19 -9.64
CA ASP A 637 24.46 20.62 -8.47
C ASP A 637 23.82 21.05 -7.14
N VAL A 638 23.33 22.28 -7.06
CA VAL A 638 22.65 22.80 -5.85
C VAL A 638 21.16 22.53 -5.84
N CYS A 639 20.61 21.89 -6.86
CA CYS A 639 19.18 21.57 -6.91
C CYS A 639 18.85 20.43 -5.92
N PRO A 640 18.10 20.70 -4.83
CA PRO A 640 17.88 19.69 -3.80
C PRO A 640 16.92 18.57 -4.24
N THR A 641 16.18 18.79 -5.32
CA THR A 641 15.15 17.86 -5.81
C THR A 641 15.55 17.17 -7.11
N GLY A 642 16.68 17.53 -7.73
CA GLY A 642 17.07 17.02 -9.05
C GLY A 642 16.16 17.48 -10.19
N TYR A 643 15.42 18.58 -9.98
CA TYR A 643 14.54 19.18 -10.99
C TYR A 643 15.33 19.83 -12.14
N ILE A 644 16.57 20.28 -11.89
CA ILE A 644 17.45 20.86 -12.89
C ILE A 644 18.52 19.82 -13.25
N GLN A 645 18.67 19.57 -14.53
CA GLN A 645 19.76 18.79 -15.11
C GLN A 645 20.48 19.62 -16.18
N MET A 646 21.66 19.17 -16.62
CA MET A 646 22.40 19.86 -17.67
C MET A 646 22.32 19.05 -18.97
N GLY A 647 21.69 19.62 -19.98
CA GLY A 647 21.52 19.02 -21.30
C GLY A 647 22.11 19.87 -22.42
N MET A 648 21.93 19.40 -23.65
CA MET A 648 22.43 20.10 -24.84
C MET A 648 21.48 21.22 -25.30
N GLY A 649 20.27 21.28 -24.72
CA GLY A 649 19.15 22.08 -25.23
C GLY A 649 18.58 21.48 -26.53
N GLU A 650 17.28 21.51 -26.73
CA GLU A 650 16.64 21.19 -28.01
C GLU A 650 16.36 22.46 -28.85
#